data_44d083052ced2fc4f379b7f14f7b2220
#
_entry.id   44d083052ced2fc4f379b7f14f7b2220
#
_cell.length_a   1.000
_cell.length_b   1.000
_cell.length_c   1.000
_cell.angle_alpha   90.00
_cell.angle_beta   90.00
_cell.angle_gamma   90.00
#
_symmetry.space_group_name_H-M   'P 1'
#
loop_
_entity.id
_entity.type
_entity.pdbx_description
1 polymer ?
#
loop_
_entity_poly.entity_id
_entity_poly.type
_entity_poly.pdbx_seq_one_letter_code
_entity_poly.pdbx_strand_id
1 'polypeptide(L)'
;MKVSLKWLSDYVEVPSDIKAFCDKLDLTGTGVEGVDKLGAAFDGVVVGYVETCEDHPDSDHMHVVKVNVGGDEPIQIVCGAPNIAAGIKVPVATIGAVLPGDFKIKKSKLRGVTSMGMCCSKRELGMGTDHEGIWVLPENAQIGQPIADFMGLTDTVLDLEITPNRPDSLSVVGFAREVGAMYAKPWTNPLQDMAAKLELAGEVEPNAVKIDVADAVRCPRYSARVIHGVKVGPSPDWMVERLAAIGQRSVNNVVDVTNYILFLFGQPLHAFDLNKVKNAEGVAHIVVRAAEDGEKLTTLDGEHRKLTSDMTVISTPDQGAVALAGVMGGLDTEVTEETTDILLETAVFEPGRTSRTSRNLGLFSESSMRYERGVDDHGVEARSAAAAALIVEVAGGTVARIGEDGCGIVDVWSAPSEQPHLQFRVKRFQAMMGADIPRDFIADTLERLGCEVAQTEDADVLSVVSPTFRPDLPREIDLYEEVLRLYGMDNIPTTLPAGRGRIGVRTNAQLVDAKIHRTLSACGINETMTYSFAAGDDLDKLRMKEDGLGEAVELINPMNSEQAFMRRTVVPGLLRSVAHNQAHGVSNIQLYEIGTVFAAHEGDRKPKERRKLACVLAGAMDDKGWNTDPRAFDFFDGKGALEAIARELALPKVRFKALSAEDAPHLQPGRAAEMLSGGDVIGWVGELHPLAVAAYDAEGPVVAFELDMAALERNARPARDYVDVPQFPGVERDAAFVVDEAVTCEKIMQCMQSAGGKLLESVHLFDVYRDAERVGEGKKSMAFSLTYRAADRTLTSEEVDKAHEKLVTKVSKATGAEMRA
;
A
#
# COMPACT_ATOMS: atom_id res chain seq x y z
N MET A 1 9.65 -10.00 -9.00
CA MET A 1 10.57 -10.48 -10.06
C MET A 1 10.27 -11.93 -10.37
N LYS A 2 10.03 -12.24 -11.66
CA LYS A 2 9.78 -13.65 -12.06
C LYS A 2 11.07 -14.44 -12.19
N VAL A 3 11.11 -15.65 -11.60
CA VAL A 3 12.26 -16.57 -11.64
C VAL A 3 11.79 -17.95 -12.07
N SER A 4 12.31 -18.43 -13.19
CA SER A 4 12.14 -19.80 -13.66
C SER A 4 12.99 -20.76 -12.83
N LEU A 5 12.38 -21.76 -12.21
CA LEU A 5 13.12 -22.78 -11.44
C LEU A 5 13.97 -23.68 -12.34
N LYS A 6 13.54 -23.91 -13.59
CA LYS A 6 14.33 -24.60 -14.61
C LYS A 6 15.61 -23.83 -14.93
N TRP A 7 15.53 -22.51 -15.13
CA TRP A 7 16.71 -21.67 -15.36
C TRP A 7 17.60 -21.57 -14.10
N LEU A 8 16.97 -21.41 -12.91
CA LEU A 8 17.71 -21.37 -11.64
C LEU A 8 18.50 -22.67 -11.38
N SER A 9 17.96 -23.82 -11.78
CA SER A 9 18.58 -25.13 -11.57
C SER A 9 19.92 -25.32 -12.30
N ASP A 10 20.24 -24.47 -13.28
CA ASP A 10 21.55 -24.48 -13.93
C ASP A 10 22.65 -24.00 -12.98
N TYR A 11 22.31 -23.28 -11.92
CA TYR A 11 23.27 -22.60 -11.04
C TYR A 11 23.24 -23.08 -9.59
N VAL A 12 22.11 -23.64 -9.13
CA VAL A 12 21.94 -24.15 -7.76
C VAL A 12 20.93 -25.30 -7.74
N GLU A 13 21.10 -26.24 -6.81
CA GLU A 13 20.11 -27.31 -6.57
C GLU A 13 18.82 -26.73 -6.00
N VAL A 14 17.73 -26.81 -6.77
CA VAL A 14 16.39 -26.34 -6.38
C VAL A 14 15.66 -27.43 -5.60
N PRO A 15 15.07 -27.15 -4.43
CA PRO A 15 14.26 -28.12 -3.67
C PRO A 15 13.05 -28.62 -4.46
N SER A 16 12.77 -29.92 -4.35
CA SER A 16 11.64 -30.55 -5.05
C SER A 16 10.26 -30.21 -4.43
N ASP A 17 10.22 -29.95 -3.12
CA ASP A 17 9.01 -29.46 -2.44
C ASP A 17 8.92 -27.93 -2.57
N ILE A 18 8.19 -27.52 -3.61
CA ILE A 18 8.06 -26.09 -3.95
C ILE A 18 7.35 -25.31 -2.82
N LYS A 19 6.41 -25.94 -2.11
CA LYS A 19 5.72 -25.27 -1.01
C LYS A 19 6.68 -24.98 0.15
N ALA A 20 7.42 -26.00 0.59
CA ALA A 20 8.41 -25.83 1.65
C ALA A 20 9.53 -24.84 1.24
N PHE A 21 9.85 -24.77 -0.06
CA PHE A 21 10.80 -23.80 -0.60
C PHE A 21 10.26 -22.38 -0.48
N CYS A 22 9.01 -22.13 -0.92
CA CYS A 22 8.36 -20.83 -0.79
C CYS A 22 8.24 -20.39 0.68
N ASP A 23 7.74 -21.26 1.56
CA ASP A 23 7.63 -21.00 3.00
C ASP A 23 8.98 -20.60 3.60
N LYS A 24 10.07 -21.22 3.17
CA LYS A 24 11.41 -20.88 3.64
C LYS A 24 11.92 -19.55 3.06
N LEU A 25 11.63 -19.24 1.80
CA LEU A 25 11.96 -17.93 1.19
C LEU A 25 11.29 -16.79 1.97
N ASP A 26 9.99 -16.91 2.27
CA ASP A 26 9.24 -15.93 3.06
C ASP A 26 9.88 -15.72 4.45
N LEU A 27 10.26 -16.80 5.13
CA LEU A 27 10.91 -16.75 6.44
C LEU A 27 12.33 -16.15 6.41
N THR A 28 13.00 -16.15 5.27
CA THR A 28 14.36 -15.61 5.12
C THR A 28 14.40 -14.23 4.46
N GLY A 29 13.24 -13.61 4.23
CA GLY A 29 13.12 -12.22 3.78
C GLY A 29 12.97 -12.02 2.27
N THR A 30 12.63 -13.09 1.53
CA THR A 30 12.26 -13.00 0.11
C THR A 30 10.81 -13.45 -0.06
N GLY A 31 9.88 -12.50 -0.17
CA GLY A 31 8.45 -12.78 -0.31
C GLY A 31 8.11 -13.49 -1.63
N VAL A 32 7.19 -14.46 -1.58
CA VAL A 32 6.68 -15.16 -2.77
C VAL A 32 5.24 -14.73 -3.01
N GLU A 33 5.01 -13.88 -4.02
CA GLU A 33 3.67 -13.38 -4.37
C GLU A 33 2.85 -14.39 -5.19
N GLY A 34 3.53 -15.28 -5.95
CA GLY A 34 2.85 -16.24 -6.81
C GLY A 34 3.75 -17.40 -7.25
N VAL A 35 3.09 -18.49 -7.63
CA VAL A 35 3.72 -19.69 -8.19
C VAL A 35 2.97 -20.08 -9.46
N ASP A 36 3.57 -19.81 -10.62
CA ASP A 36 3.00 -20.11 -11.92
C ASP A 36 3.59 -21.44 -12.43
N LYS A 37 2.73 -22.41 -12.76
CA LYS A 37 3.15 -23.64 -13.45
C LYS A 37 2.95 -23.47 -14.94
N LEU A 38 4.02 -23.31 -15.68
CA LEU A 38 3.98 -23.25 -17.14
C LEU A 38 3.59 -24.64 -17.68
N GLY A 39 2.78 -24.66 -18.73
CA GLY A 39 2.31 -25.93 -19.32
C GLY A 39 1.06 -26.52 -18.68
N ALA A 40 0.56 -25.99 -17.54
CA ALA A 40 -0.68 -26.44 -16.91
C ALA A 40 -1.92 -26.37 -17.85
N ALA A 41 -1.92 -25.43 -18.80
CA ALA A 41 -2.96 -25.37 -19.85
C ALA A 41 -3.01 -26.58 -20.78
N PHE A 42 -2.00 -27.45 -20.75
CA PHE A 42 -1.89 -28.67 -21.54
C PHE A 42 -2.04 -29.94 -20.71
N ASP A 43 -2.51 -29.85 -19.45
CA ASP A 43 -2.74 -31.02 -18.61
C ASP A 43 -3.71 -32.00 -19.26
N GLY A 44 -3.27 -33.26 -19.37
CA GLY A 44 -4.04 -34.30 -20.05
C GLY A 44 -3.93 -34.29 -21.59
N VAL A 45 -3.05 -33.47 -22.17
CA VAL A 45 -2.68 -33.53 -23.58
C VAL A 45 -1.35 -34.25 -23.72
N VAL A 46 -1.32 -35.34 -24.50
CA VAL A 46 -0.13 -36.16 -24.68
C VAL A 46 0.19 -36.37 -26.16
N VAL A 47 1.41 -36.81 -26.45
CA VAL A 47 1.83 -37.23 -27.78
C VAL A 47 1.15 -38.54 -28.10
N GLY A 48 0.31 -38.56 -29.12
CA GLY A 48 -0.33 -39.82 -29.60
C GLY A 48 0.22 -40.21 -30.95
N TYR A 49 0.30 -41.54 -31.20
CA TYR A 49 0.67 -42.09 -32.49
C TYR A 49 -0.59 -42.71 -33.11
N VAL A 50 -0.95 -42.29 -34.34
CA VAL A 50 -2.11 -42.77 -35.09
C VAL A 50 -1.76 -44.11 -35.71
N GLU A 51 -2.27 -45.23 -35.15
CA GLU A 51 -2.02 -46.58 -35.64
C GLU A 51 -2.88 -46.90 -36.86
N THR A 52 -4.18 -46.55 -36.82
CA THR A 52 -5.11 -46.74 -37.92
C THR A 52 -5.95 -45.50 -38.17
N CYS A 53 -6.32 -45.30 -39.46
CA CYS A 53 -7.19 -44.20 -39.88
C CYS A 53 -8.18 -44.78 -40.90
N GLU A 54 -9.46 -44.85 -40.56
CA GLU A 54 -10.54 -45.39 -41.38
C GLU A 54 -11.61 -44.33 -41.59
N ASP A 55 -12.31 -44.37 -42.73
CA ASP A 55 -13.42 -43.46 -43.03
C ASP A 55 -14.59 -43.66 -42.07
N HIS A 56 -15.22 -42.58 -41.61
CA HIS A 56 -16.37 -42.65 -40.75
C HIS A 56 -17.58 -43.21 -41.47
N PRO A 57 -18.31 -44.26 -40.94
CA PRO A 57 -19.39 -44.94 -41.64
C PRO A 57 -20.55 -44.04 -42.08
N ASP A 58 -20.78 -42.91 -41.36
CA ASP A 58 -21.90 -41.99 -41.61
C ASP A 58 -21.41 -40.53 -41.89
N SER A 59 -20.19 -40.37 -42.37
CA SER A 59 -19.64 -39.03 -42.70
C SER A 59 -18.57 -39.12 -43.79
N ASP A 60 -18.64 -38.21 -44.73
CA ASP A 60 -17.68 -37.99 -45.80
C ASP A 60 -16.49 -37.04 -45.45
N HIS A 61 -16.47 -36.51 -44.23
CA HIS A 61 -15.46 -35.53 -43.77
C HIS A 61 -14.78 -35.99 -42.46
N MET A 62 -15.20 -37.08 -41.81
CA MET A 62 -14.63 -37.53 -40.57
C MET A 62 -13.94 -38.87 -40.75
N HIS A 63 -12.92 -39.11 -39.91
CA HIS A 63 -12.20 -40.36 -39.83
C HIS A 63 -12.31 -40.93 -38.41
N VAL A 64 -12.32 -42.23 -38.30
CA VAL A 64 -12.23 -43.00 -37.06
C VAL A 64 -10.78 -43.47 -36.95
N VAL A 65 -10.08 -42.99 -35.92
CA VAL A 65 -8.66 -43.31 -35.73
C VAL A 65 -8.48 -44.09 -34.43
N LYS A 66 -7.52 -45.00 -34.43
CA LYS A 66 -6.97 -45.60 -33.21
C LYS A 66 -5.62 -44.97 -32.93
N VAL A 67 -5.51 -44.38 -31.74
CA VAL A 67 -4.34 -43.62 -31.35
C VAL A 67 -3.73 -44.21 -30.10
N ASN A 68 -2.47 -44.61 -30.20
CA ASN A 68 -1.66 -45.00 -29.07
C ASN A 68 -1.18 -43.77 -28.33
N VAL A 69 -1.62 -43.64 -27.07
CA VAL A 69 -1.29 -42.52 -26.17
C VAL A 69 -0.35 -42.93 -25.02
N GLY A 70 0.36 -44.05 -25.19
CA GLY A 70 1.26 -44.61 -24.17
C GLY A 70 0.57 -45.49 -23.11
N GLY A 71 -0.71 -45.81 -23.30
CA GLY A 71 -1.45 -46.74 -22.44
C GLY A 71 -1.41 -48.20 -22.97
N ASP A 72 -2.01 -49.13 -22.23
CA ASP A 72 -2.04 -50.58 -22.57
C ASP A 72 -2.79 -50.86 -23.89
N GLU A 73 -3.81 -50.05 -24.23
CA GLU A 73 -4.59 -50.19 -25.47
C GLU A 73 -4.76 -48.81 -26.16
N PRO A 74 -4.72 -48.78 -27.51
CA PRO A 74 -4.96 -47.54 -28.25
C PRO A 74 -6.41 -47.08 -28.08
N ILE A 75 -6.61 -45.76 -27.93
CA ILE A 75 -7.93 -45.14 -27.79
C ILE A 75 -8.53 -44.81 -29.15
N GLN A 76 -9.87 -44.95 -29.25
CA GLN A 76 -10.61 -44.55 -30.46
C GLN A 76 -10.99 -43.08 -30.38
N ILE A 77 -10.66 -42.34 -31.45
CA ILE A 77 -11.02 -40.94 -31.60
C ILE A 77 -11.68 -40.72 -32.95
N VAL A 78 -12.69 -39.85 -33.00
CA VAL A 78 -13.27 -39.37 -34.25
C VAL A 78 -12.67 -37.99 -34.57
N CYS A 79 -12.00 -37.86 -35.70
CA CYS A 79 -11.30 -36.68 -36.14
C CYS A 79 -11.84 -36.14 -37.47
N GLY A 80 -12.12 -34.83 -37.55
CA GLY A 80 -12.59 -34.17 -38.76
C GLY A 80 -11.50 -33.40 -39.53
N ALA A 81 -10.25 -33.51 -39.12
CA ALA A 81 -9.16 -32.76 -39.77
C ALA A 81 -8.74 -33.41 -41.10
N PRO A 82 -8.51 -32.62 -42.16
CA PRO A 82 -8.20 -33.14 -43.47
C PRO A 82 -6.83 -33.81 -43.60
N ASN A 83 -5.91 -33.50 -42.65
CA ASN A 83 -4.54 -34.00 -42.63
C ASN A 83 -4.31 -35.18 -41.68
N ILE A 84 -5.37 -35.78 -41.09
CA ILE A 84 -5.25 -36.97 -40.25
C ILE A 84 -4.93 -38.20 -41.10
N ALA A 85 -3.91 -38.96 -40.68
CA ALA A 85 -3.50 -40.18 -41.39
C ALA A 85 -2.85 -41.18 -40.42
N ALA A 86 -2.85 -42.47 -40.76
CA ALA A 86 -2.07 -43.44 -40.05
C ALA A 86 -0.56 -43.19 -40.21
N GLY A 87 0.20 -43.47 -39.12
CA GLY A 87 1.66 -43.33 -39.10
C GLY A 87 2.18 -41.97 -38.66
N ILE A 88 1.30 -41.00 -38.32
CA ILE A 88 1.71 -39.69 -37.82
C ILE A 88 1.60 -39.60 -36.29
N LYS A 89 2.41 -38.69 -35.71
CA LYS A 89 2.31 -38.31 -34.30
C LYS A 89 1.57 -36.98 -34.19
N VAL A 90 0.65 -36.88 -33.20
CA VAL A 90 -0.23 -35.73 -33.01
C VAL A 90 -0.45 -35.45 -31.53
N PRO A 91 -0.73 -34.23 -31.10
CA PRO A 91 -1.21 -33.96 -29.75
C PRO A 91 -2.61 -34.52 -29.57
N VAL A 92 -2.82 -35.24 -28.47
CA VAL A 92 -4.11 -35.87 -28.11
C VAL A 92 -4.55 -35.39 -26.75
N ALA A 93 -5.63 -34.65 -26.69
CA ALA A 93 -6.31 -34.34 -25.46
C ALA A 93 -7.15 -35.55 -25.00
N THR A 94 -6.78 -36.11 -23.86
CA THR A 94 -7.43 -37.26 -23.26
C THR A 94 -8.68 -36.85 -22.48
N ILE A 95 -9.51 -37.83 -22.06
CA ILE A 95 -10.71 -37.55 -21.24
C ILE A 95 -10.27 -36.88 -19.92
N GLY A 96 -10.85 -35.71 -19.62
CA GLY A 96 -10.54 -34.92 -18.44
C GLY A 96 -9.69 -33.73 -18.73
N ALA A 97 -8.94 -33.68 -19.84
CA ALA A 97 -8.19 -32.50 -20.27
C ALA A 97 -9.11 -31.30 -20.42
N VAL A 98 -8.59 -30.11 -20.06
CA VAL A 98 -9.26 -28.82 -20.22
C VAL A 98 -8.41 -27.99 -21.18
N LEU A 99 -8.93 -27.70 -22.37
CA LEU A 99 -8.27 -26.88 -23.38
C LEU A 99 -8.60 -25.38 -23.18
N PRO A 100 -7.86 -24.45 -23.81
CA PRO A 100 -8.15 -23.01 -23.78
C PRO A 100 -9.63 -22.69 -24.05
N GLY A 101 -10.20 -21.76 -23.26
CA GLY A 101 -11.63 -21.44 -23.28
C GLY A 101 -12.50 -22.37 -22.44
N ASP A 102 -11.93 -23.01 -21.42
CA ASP A 102 -12.60 -23.96 -20.50
C ASP A 102 -13.26 -25.16 -21.20
N PHE A 103 -12.71 -25.54 -22.37
CA PHE A 103 -13.25 -26.64 -23.15
C PHE A 103 -12.80 -28.00 -22.59
N LYS A 104 -13.65 -28.63 -21.77
CA LYS A 104 -13.38 -29.92 -21.12
C LYS A 104 -13.64 -31.10 -22.04
N ILE A 105 -12.62 -31.92 -22.27
CA ILE A 105 -12.70 -33.14 -23.05
C ILE A 105 -13.46 -34.24 -22.28
N LYS A 106 -14.53 -34.74 -22.92
CA LYS A 106 -15.39 -35.80 -22.36
C LYS A 106 -15.56 -36.90 -23.39
N LYS A 107 -15.85 -38.14 -22.93
CA LYS A 107 -16.32 -39.18 -23.81
C LYS A 107 -17.57 -38.74 -24.57
N SER A 108 -17.50 -38.72 -25.89
CA SER A 108 -18.58 -38.27 -26.77
C SER A 108 -18.96 -39.33 -27.82
N LYS A 109 -20.13 -39.16 -28.42
CA LYS A 109 -20.55 -39.93 -29.60
C LYS A 109 -20.74 -38.93 -30.76
N LEU A 110 -20.01 -39.14 -31.85
CA LEU A 110 -20.10 -38.34 -33.04
C LEU A 110 -20.71 -39.21 -34.12
N ARG A 111 -21.91 -38.86 -34.63
CA ARG A 111 -22.71 -39.67 -35.57
C ARG A 111 -22.70 -41.17 -35.25
N GLY A 112 -22.93 -41.53 -34.01
CA GLY A 112 -23.02 -42.94 -33.54
C GLY A 112 -21.70 -43.60 -33.14
N VAL A 113 -20.54 -43.05 -33.53
CA VAL A 113 -19.22 -43.57 -33.18
C VAL A 113 -18.68 -42.92 -31.90
N THR A 114 -18.13 -43.70 -30.99
CA THR A 114 -17.58 -43.21 -29.72
C THR A 114 -16.20 -42.58 -29.93
N SER A 115 -16.00 -41.37 -29.41
CA SER A 115 -14.67 -40.69 -29.29
C SER A 115 -14.24 -40.63 -27.84
N MET A 116 -13.01 -41.09 -27.58
CA MET A 116 -12.39 -41.12 -26.22
C MET A 116 -11.31 -40.05 -26.00
N GLY A 117 -11.32 -39.03 -26.83
CA GLY A 117 -10.37 -37.91 -26.80
C GLY A 117 -10.52 -37.02 -28.04
N MET A 118 -9.57 -36.11 -28.22
CA MET A 118 -9.54 -35.21 -29.38
C MET A 118 -8.07 -35.01 -29.86
N CYS A 119 -7.85 -35.18 -31.16
CA CYS A 119 -6.59 -34.79 -31.79
C CYS A 119 -6.62 -33.24 -31.97
N CYS A 120 -5.56 -32.55 -31.57
CA CYS A 120 -5.57 -31.10 -31.48
C CYS A 120 -4.77 -30.41 -32.59
N SER A 121 -5.30 -29.31 -33.09
CA SER A 121 -4.58 -28.29 -33.88
C SER A 121 -3.80 -27.33 -32.95
N LYS A 122 -2.89 -26.52 -33.51
CA LYS A 122 -2.22 -25.45 -32.77
C LYS A 122 -3.21 -24.43 -32.19
N ARG A 123 -4.30 -24.13 -32.92
CA ARG A 123 -5.35 -23.21 -32.48
C ARG A 123 -6.08 -23.72 -31.26
N GLU A 124 -6.45 -25.02 -31.21
CA GLU A 124 -7.15 -25.64 -30.08
C GLU A 124 -6.27 -25.68 -28.82
N LEU A 125 -4.95 -25.74 -29.01
CA LEU A 125 -3.96 -25.60 -27.93
C LEU A 125 -3.65 -24.13 -27.58
N GLY A 126 -4.30 -23.16 -28.23
CA GLY A 126 -4.02 -21.73 -27.97
C GLY A 126 -2.67 -21.21 -28.51
N MET A 127 -2.04 -21.97 -29.41
CA MET A 127 -0.69 -21.69 -29.93
C MET A 127 -0.70 -20.96 -31.28
N GLY A 128 -1.73 -20.20 -31.57
CA GLY A 128 -1.86 -19.42 -32.81
C GLY A 128 -3.22 -19.56 -33.47
N THR A 129 -3.34 -19.03 -34.69
CA THR A 129 -4.63 -18.98 -35.45
C THR A 129 -4.75 -20.10 -36.49
N ASP A 130 -3.70 -20.90 -36.68
CA ASP A 130 -3.68 -22.02 -37.65
C ASP A 130 -4.67 -23.10 -37.26
N HIS A 131 -5.60 -23.39 -38.15
CA HIS A 131 -6.68 -24.38 -37.98
C HIS A 131 -6.95 -25.22 -39.26
N GLU A 132 -6.03 -25.17 -40.21
CA GLU A 132 -6.20 -25.91 -41.48
C GLU A 132 -6.11 -27.43 -41.32
N GLY A 133 -5.61 -27.88 -40.12
CA GLY A 133 -5.53 -29.30 -39.75
C GLY A 133 -5.05 -29.50 -38.33
N ILE A 134 -4.85 -30.76 -37.94
CA ILE A 134 -4.21 -31.09 -36.67
C ILE A 134 -2.69 -30.79 -36.72
N TRP A 135 -2.11 -30.56 -35.56
CA TRP A 135 -0.66 -30.37 -35.49
C TRP A 135 0.07 -31.71 -35.63
N VAL A 136 0.81 -31.90 -36.71
CA VAL A 136 1.67 -33.09 -36.90
C VAL A 136 2.99 -32.86 -36.23
N LEU A 137 3.33 -33.74 -35.28
CA LEU A 137 4.56 -33.69 -34.50
C LEU A 137 5.70 -34.39 -35.24
N PRO A 138 6.96 -34.01 -35.02
CA PRO A 138 8.13 -34.67 -35.62
C PRO A 138 8.34 -36.09 -35.08
N GLU A 139 9.12 -36.88 -35.80
CA GLU A 139 9.36 -38.30 -35.46
C GLU A 139 10.03 -38.55 -34.09
N ASN A 140 10.79 -37.59 -33.59
CA ASN A 140 11.47 -37.67 -32.29
C ASN A 140 10.53 -37.53 -31.09
N ALA A 141 9.25 -37.09 -31.25
CA ALA A 141 8.29 -36.99 -30.18
C ALA A 141 8.02 -38.38 -29.57
N GLN A 142 8.10 -38.54 -28.25
CA GLN A 142 7.87 -39.85 -27.57
C GLN A 142 6.39 -40.07 -27.32
N ILE A 143 5.87 -41.28 -27.70
CA ILE A 143 4.46 -41.63 -27.50
C ILE A 143 4.12 -41.65 -26.00
N GLY A 144 3.00 -40.98 -25.63
CA GLY A 144 2.56 -40.86 -24.24
C GLY A 144 3.24 -39.76 -23.47
N GLN A 145 4.26 -39.09 -24.03
CA GLN A 145 4.89 -37.94 -23.39
C GLN A 145 3.85 -36.80 -23.28
N PRO A 146 3.73 -36.13 -22.12
CA PRO A 146 2.96 -34.87 -22.03
C PRO A 146 3.39 -33.88 -23.09
N ILE A 147 2.44 -33.22 -23.77
CA ILE A 147 2.76 -32.27 -24.85
C ILE A 147 3.55 -31.06 -24.32
N ALA A 148 3.28 -30.65 -23.09
CA ALA A 148 4.03 -29.60 -22.40
C ALA A 148 5.52 -29.95 -22.26
N ASP A 149 5.84 -31.22 -21.93
CA ASP A 149 7.23 -31.71 -21.83
C ASP A 149 7.91 -31.74 -23.20
N PHE A 150 7.16 -32.23 -24.19
CA PHE A 150 7.67 -32.24 -25.56
C PHE A 150 8.01 -30.84 -26.07
N MET A 151 7.19 -29.83 -25.70
CA MET A 151 7.37 -28.44 -26.07
C MET A 151 8.38 -27.68 -25.18
N GLY A 152 8.95 -28.35 -24.16
CA GLY A 152 9.84 -27.69 -23.20
C GLY A 152 9.15 -26.69 -22.27
N LEU A 153 7.82 -26.67 -22.24
CA LEU A 153 7.01 -25.70 -21.48
C LEU A 153 6.76 -26.09 -20.02
N THR A 154 7.31 -27.22 -19.55
CA THR A 154 7.22 -27.61 -18.13
C THR A 154 8.24 -26.86 -17.31
N ASP A 155 7.77 -25.81 -16.63
CA ASP A 155 8.56 -25.03 -15.71
C ASP A 155 7.67 -24.53 -14.57
N THR A 156 8.28 -24.23 -13.42
CA THR A 156 7.63 -23.53 -12.32
C THR A 156 8.31 -22.17 -12.18
N VAL A 157 7.51 -21.13 -12.25
CA VAL A 157 8.00 -19.74 -12.15
C VAL A 157 7.50 -19.16 -10.84
N LEU A 158 8.43 -18.67 -10.02
CA LEU A 158 8.12 -17.92 -8.81
C LEU A 158 8.03 -16.44 -9.15
N ASP A 159 7.00 -15.76 -8.64
CA ASP A 159 6.96 -14.31 -8.61
C ASP A 159 7.43 -13.84 -7.23
N LEU A 160 8.61 -13.21 -7.21
CA LEU A 160 9.31 -12.83 -5.99
C LEU A 160 9.17 -11.32 -5.73
N GLU A 161 8.78 -10.98 -4.51
CA GLU A 161 8.85 -9.62 -3.98
C GLU A 161 10.27 -9.35 -3.46
N ILE A 162 11.10 -8.75 -4.29
CA ILE A 162 12.46 -8.35 -3.90
C ILE A 162 12.42 -6.95 -3.29
N THR A 163 12.82 -6.84 -2.04
CA THR A 163 12.87 -5.56 -1.31
C THR A 163 13.90 -4.58 -1.91
N PRO A 164 13.72 -3.27 -1.81
CA PRO A 164 14.61 -2.27 -2.44
C PRO A 164 16.07 -2.35 -1.98
N ASN A 165 16.35 -2.87 -0.79
CA ASN A 165 17.71 -3.06 -0.26
C ASN A 165 18.46 -4.26 -0.85
N ARG A 166 17.77 -5.15 -1.60
CA ARG A 166 18.32 -6.38 -2.15
C ARG A 166 18.46 -6.36 -3.69
N PRO A 167 19.18 -5.35 -4.27
CA PRO A 167 19.39 -5.30 -5.72
C PRO A 167 20.14 -6.51 -6.27
N ASP A 168 20.97 -7.15 -5.46
CA ASP A 168 21.71 -8.37 -5.80
C ASP A 168 20.78 -9.53 -6.18
N SER A 169 19.61 -9.63 -5.54
CA SER A 169 18.61 -10.68 -5.79
C SER A 169 17.69 -10.37 -7.00
N LEU A 170 17.85 -9.23 -7.69
CA LEU A 170 17.16 -8.91 -8.95
C LEU A 170 17.82 -9.60 -10.17
N SER A 171 18.41 -10.78 -9.95
CA SER A 171 19.06 -11.59 -10.98
C SER A 171 19.00 -13.08 -10.64
N VAL A 172 19.04 -13.94 -11.66
CA VAL A 172 19.02 -15.40 -11.47
C VAL A 172 20.26 -15.87 -10.70
N VAL A 173 21.44 -15.35 -11.01
CA VAL A 173 22.70 -15.69 -10.31
C VAL A 173 22.72 -15.15 -8.89
N GLY A 174 22.22 -13.94 -8.65
CA GLY A 174 22.09 -13.40 -7.30
C GLY A 174 21.11 -14.22 -6.45
N PHE A 175 20.00 -14.63 -7.04
CA PHE A 175 19.05 -15.51 -6.35
C PHE A 175 19.61 -16.93 -6.15
N ALA A 176 20.39 -17.47 -7.09
CA ALA A 176 21.07 -18.75 -6.91
C ALA A 176 22.05 -18.72 -5.72
N ARG A 177 22.81 -17.62 -5.54
CA ARG A 177 23.64 -17.40 -4.36
C ARG A 177 22.84 -17.40 -3.08
N GLU A 178 21.68 -16.72 -3.07
CA GLU A 178 20.78 -16.65 -1.92
C GLU A 178 20.27 -18.07 -1.54
N VAL A 179 19.78 -18.83 -2.53
CA VAL A 179 19.31 -20.20 -2.32
C VAL A 179 20.46 -21.10 -1.84
N GLY A 180 21.65 -20.97 -2.41
CA GLY A 180 22.85 -21.68 -1.99
C GLY A 180 23.22 -21.39 -0.53
N ALA A 181 23.18 -20.12 -0.14
CA ALA A 181 23.44 -19.69 1.24
C ALA A 181 22.40 -20.23 2.22
N MET A 182 21.12 -20.17 1.85
CA MET A 182 19.97 -20.60 2.65
C MET A 182 19.94 -22.11 2.95
N TYR A 183 20.39 -22.93 1.99
CA TYR A 183 20.43 -24.38 2.11
C TYR A 183 21.82 -24.96 2.39
N ALA A 184 22.83 -24.08 2.55
CA ALA A 184 24.24 -24.49 2.65
C ALA A 184 24.67 -25.43 1.51
N LYS A 185 24.23 -25.13 0.28
CA LYS A 185 24.51 -25.89 -0.93
C LYS A 185 25.46 -25.13 -1.84
N PRO A 186 26.34 -25.83 -2.60
CA PRO A 186 27.16 -25.18 -3.61
C PRO A 186 26.27 -24.56 -4.72
N TRP A 187 26.74 -23.43 -5.24
CA TRP A 187 26.13 -22.76 -6.38
C TRP A 187 27.23 -22.30 -7.35
N THR A 188 26.87 -22.02 -8.60
CA THR A 188 27.80 -21.67 -9.66
C THR A 188 27.54 -20.27 -10.20
N ASN A 189 28.61 -19.47 -10.35
CA ASN A 189 28.55 -18.18 -11.04
C ASN A 189 29.19 -18.33 -12.43
N PRO A 190 28.43 -18.27 -13.53
CA PRO A 190 28.96 -18.46 -14.89
C PRO A 190 29.70 -17.24 -15.43
N LEU A 191 29.74 -16.11 -14.72
CA LEU A 191 30.20 -14.83 -15.25
C LEU A 191 31.64 -14.90 -15.80
N GLN A 192 32.57 -15.51 -15.06
CA GLN A 192 33.98 -15.58 -15.48
C GLN A 192 34.18 -16.49 -16.70
N ASP A 193 33.46 -17.62 -16.73
CA ASP A 193 33.51 -18.54 -17.87
C ASP A 193 32.88 -17.91 -19.13
N MET A 194 31.84 -17.14 -19.00
CA MET A 194 31.21 -16.40 -20.11
C MET A 194 32.12 -15.27 -20.59
N ALA A 195 32.70 -14.50 -19.68
CA ALA A 195 33.62 -13.40 -20.00
C ALA A 195 34.92 -13.88 -20.67
N ALA A 196 35.43 -15.04 -20.25
CA ALA A 196 36.64 -15.64 -20.81
C ALA A 196 36.46 -16.09 -22.28
N LYS A 197 35.23 -16.21 -22.78
CA LYS A 197 34.96 -16.48 -24.20
C LYS A 197 35.12 -15.26 -25.12
N LEU A 198 35.36 -14.07 -24.54
CA LEU A 198 35.56 -12.85 -25.31
C LEU A 198 36.83 -12.95 -26.15
N GLU A 199 36.70 -12.85 -27.45
CA GLU A 199 37.81 -12.77 -28.41
C GLU A 199 37.80 -11.42 -29.12
N LEU A 200 38.97 -10.76 -29.16
CA LEU A 200 39.15 -9.48 -29.86
C LEU A 200 39.76 -9.72 -31.23
N ALA A 201 39.21 -9.07 -32.23
CA ALA A 201 39.71 -9.22 -33.60
C ALA A 201 39.87 -7.88 -34.32
N GLY A 202 40.64 -7.88 -35.43
CA GLY A 202 40.90 -6.71 -36.26
C GLY A 202 42.11 -5.87 -35.81
N GLU A 203 42.32 -4.76 -36.51
CA GLU A 203 43.35 -3.77 -36.17
C GLU A 203 42.90 -2.97 -34.95
N VAL A 204 43.87 -2.31 -34.27
CA VAL A 204 43.52 -1.43 -33.12
C VAL A 204 42.89 -0.14 -33.65
N GLU A 205 41.71 0.16 -33.12
CA GLU A 205 40.91 1.35 -33.44
C GLU A 205 40.87 2.32 -32.23
N PRO A 206 41.96 3.02 -31.91
CA PRO A 206 42.11 3.74 -30.64
C PRO A 206 41.13 4.89 -30.49
N ASN A 207 40.62 5.45 -31.59
CA ASN A 207 39.73 6.61 -31.63
C ASN A 207 38.28 6.25 -32.05
N ALA A 208 37.91 4.98 -32.16
CA ALA A 208 36.59 4.57 -32.58
C ALA A 208 35.47 5.06 -31.63
N VAL A 209 35.80 5.10 -30.34
CA VAL A 209 34.86 5.52 -29.29
C VAL A 209 35.51 6.56 -28.37
N LYS A 210 34.78 7.62 -28.07
CA LYS A 210 35.12 8.59 -27.05
C LYS A 210 33.96 8.73 -26.06
N ILE A 211 34.26 8.70 -24.76
CA ILE A 211 33.29 8.83 -23.69
C ILE A 211 33.65 10.04 -22.80
N ASP A 212 32.73 10.99 -22.67
CA ASP A 212 32.84 12.12 -21.75
C ASP A 212 31.71 11.99 -20.73
N VAL A 213 32.05 11.84 -19.44
CA VAL A 213 31.10 11.88 -18.31
C VAL A 213 31.16 13.26 -17.68
N ALA A 214 30.14 14.09 -17.91
CA ALA A 214 30.12 15.48 -17.45
C ALA A 214 29.93 15.61 -15.92
N ASP A 215 29.32 14.60 -15.28
CA ASP A 215 29.06 14.57 -13.84
C ASP A 215 29.20 13.14 -13.30
N ALA A 216 30.29 12.93 -12.56
CA ALA A 216 30.61 11.62 -11.95
C ALA A 216 29.57 11.13 -10.92
N VAL A 217 28.78 12.04 -10.32
CA VAL A 217 27.70 11.68 -9.41
C VAL A 217 26.51 11.09 -10.18
N ARG A 218 26.20 11.64 -11.36
CA ARG A 218 25.11 11.15 -12.23
C ARG A 218 25.44 9.80 -12.85
N CYS A 219 26.69 9.62 -13.25
CA CYS A 219 27.18 8.39 -13.88
C CYS A 219 28.55 8.02 -13.30
N PRO A 220 28.60 7.21 -12.25
CA PRO A 220 29.85 6.74 -11.64
C PRO A 220 30.75 5.98 -12.59
N ARG A 221 30.17 5.18 -13.47
CA ARG A 221 30.91 4.37 -14.45
C ARG A 221 30.12 4.25 -15.76
N TYR A 222 30.81 4.44 -16.88
CA TYR A 222 30.26 4.23 -18.22
C TYR A 222 31.28 3.53 -19.08
N SER A 223 30.93 2.41 -19.68
CA SER A 223 31.79 1.66 -20.57
C SER A 223 31.12 1.32 -21.88
N ALA A 224 31.88 1.18 -22.94
CA ALA A 224 31.40 0.80 -24.25
C ALA A 224 32.33 -0.18 -24.96
N ARG A 225 31.76 -1.12 -25.71
CA ARG A 225 32.41 -2.01 -26.65
C ARG A 225 31.84 -1.82 -28.04
N VAL A 226 32.63 -2.08 -29.05
CA VAL A 226 32.19 -2.08 -30.45
C VAL A 226 32.22 -3.53 -30.99
N ILE A 227 31.12 -3.90 -31.66
CA ILE A 227 31.02 -5.21 -32.33
C ILE A 227 30.66 -4.95 -33.80
N HIS A 228 31.53 -5.35 -34.70
CA HIS A 228 31.38 -5.20 -36.14
C HIS A 228 30.81 -6.46 -36.81
N GLY A 229 30.02 -6.26 -37.87
CA GLY A 229 29.55 -7.34 -38.72
C GLY A 229 28.50 -8.24 -38.07
N VAL A 230 27.72 -7.72 -37.11
CA VAL A 230 26.60 -8.48 -36.56
C VAL A 230 25.50 -8.67 -37.58
N LYS A 231 24.79 -9.79 -37.47
CA LYS A 231 23.61 -10.09 -38.27
C LYS A 231 22.40 -10.15 -37.34
N VAL A 232 21.63 -9.07 -37.34
CA VAL A 232 20.41 -8.99 -36.54
C VAL A 232 19.35 -9.94 -37.11
N GLY A 233 18.74 -10.74 -36.25
CA GLY A 233 17.73 -11.74 -36.62
C GLY A 233 17.07 -12.37 -35.39
N PRO A 234 16.33 -13.48 -35.57
CA PRO A 234 15.70 -14.18 -34.45
C PRO A 234 16.73 -14.76 -33.49
N SER A 235 16.40 -14.73 -32.22
CA SER A 235 17.22 -15.36 -31.15
C SER A 235 17.13 -16.88 -31.20
N PRO A 236 18.15 -17.61 -30.66
CA PRO A 236 18.07 -19.05 -30.46
C PRO A 236 16.92 -19.47 -29.56
N ASP A 237 16.31 -20.62 -29.83
CA ASP A 237 15.13 -21.13 -29.10
C ASP A 237 15.34 -21.18 -27.58
N TRP A 238 16.51 -21.63 -27.12
CA TRP A 238 16.82 -21.68 -25.68
C TRP A 238 16.77 -20.32 -24.97
N MET A 239 17.13 -19.24 -25.67
CA MET A 239 17.08 -17.88 -25.14
C MET A 239 15.65 -17.35 -25.11
N VAL A 240 14.92 -17.59 -26.22
CA VAL A 240 13.49 -17.24 -26.33
C VAL A 240 12.68 -17.94 -25.22
N GLU A 241 12.93 -19.25 -25.01
CA GLU A 241 12.22 -20.02 -23.96
C GLU A 241 12.48 -19.45 -22.56
N ARG A 242 13.74 -19.13 -22.23
CA ARG A 242 14.09 -18.57 -20.90
C ARG A 242 13.47 -17.19 -20.65
N LEU A 243 13.55 -16.30 -21.66
CA LEU A 243 12.96 -14.98 -21.54
C LEU A 243 11.43 -15.05 -21.48
N ALA A 244 10.81 -15.88 -22.30
CA ALA A 244 9.35 -16.10 -22.28
C ALA A 244 8.87 -16.66 -20.94
N ALA A 245 9.61 -17.59 -20.32
CA ALA A 245 9.26 -18.16 -19.03
C ALA A 245 9.11 -17.10 -17.94
N ILE A 246 9.91 -16.05 -17.96
CA ILE A 246 9.84 -14.92 -17.03
C ILE A 246 8.98 -13.75 -17.54
N GLY A 247 8.22 -13.96 -18.63
CA GLY A 247 7.28 -12.98 -19.18
C GLY A 247 7.89 -11.93 -20.10
N GLN A 248 9.14 -12.12 -20.55
CA GLN A 248 9.79 -11.23 -21.50
C GLN A 248 9.55 -11.66 -22.95
N ARG A 249 9.20 -10.70 -23.80
CA ARG A 249 9.00 -10.94 -25.23
C ARG A 249 10.34 -10.86 -25.95
N SER A 250 10.66 -11.86 -26.74
CA SER A 250 11.80 -11.80 -27.66
C SER A 250 11.64 -10.71 -28.73
N VAL A 251 12.70 -9.98 -29.01
CA VAL A 251 12.76 -8.89 -30.00
C VAL A 251 13.68 -9.29 -31.15
N ASN A 252 14.97 -9.40 -30.88
CA ASN A 252 16.00 -9.89 -31.80
C ASN A 252 17.21 -10.37 -31.00
N ASN A 253 18.12 -11.09 -31.65
CA ASN A 253 19.27 -11.73 -31.03
C ASN A 253 20.23 -10.77 -30.31
N VAL A 254 20.29 -9.49 -30.67
CA VAL A 254 21.13 -8.47 -30.00
C VAL A 254 20.41 -7.97 -28.73
N VAL A 255 19.16 -7.53 -28.88
CA VAL A 255 18.37 -7.00 -27.75
C VAL A 255 18.07 -8.10 -26.72
N ASP A 256 17.83 -9.32 -27.17
CA ASP A 256 17.55 -10.44 -26.26
C ASP A 256 18.79 -10.83 -25.44
N VAL A 257 20.01 -10.69 -26.00
CA VAL A 257 21.24 -10.87 -25.19
C VAL A 257 21.33 -9.79 -24.11
N THR A 258 21.04 -8.51 -24.42
CA THR A 258 21.06 -7.46 -23.39
C THR A 258 20.04 -7.75 -22.27
N ASN A 259 18.84 -8.22 -22.61
CA ASN A 259 17.82 -8.65 -21.67
C ASN A 259 18.26 -9.92 -20.91
N TYR A 260 18.83 -10.90 -21.57
CA TYR A 260 19.31 -12.12 -20.93
C TYR A 260 20.38 -11.84 -19.86
N ILE A 261 21.36 -11.00 -20.15
CA ILE A 261 22.41 -10.57 -19.20
C ILE A 261 21.81 -9.75 -18.05
N LEU A 262 20.83 -8.89 -18.35
CA LEU A 262 20.10 -8.13 -17.33
C LEU A 262 19.43 -9.06 -16.31
N PHE A 263 18.71 -10.07 -16.75
CA PHE A 263 18.06 -11.02 -15.83
C PHE A 263 19.03 -12.01 -15.21
N LEU A 264 20.09 -12.41 -15.93
CA LEU A 264 21.06 -13.35 -15.40
C LEU A 264 21.95 -12.74 -14.31
N PHE A 265 22.46 -11.53 -14.52
CA PHE A 265 23.46 -10.90 -13.65
C PHE A 265 23.01 -9.59 -12.98
N GLY A 266 21.79 -9.12 -13.27
CA GLY A 266 21.30 -7.84 -12.73
C GLY A 266 21.94 -6.59 -13.36
N GLN A 267 22.61 -6.72 -14.50
CA GLN A 267 23.25 -5.61 -15.19
C GLN A 267 22.44 -5.18 -16.41
N PRO A 268 21.79 -4.01 -16.39
CA PRO A 268 21.19 -3.47 -17.58
C PRO A 268 22.28 -3.06 -18.60
N LEU A 269 22.03 -3.36 -19.86
CA LEU A 269 22.86 -2.97 -21.02
C LEU A 269 21.97 -2.33 -22.09
N HIS A 270 22.61 -1.53 -22.95
CA HIS A 270 21.93 -1.02 -24.14
C HIS A 270 22.83 -1.18 -25.38
N ALA A 271 22.24 -1.52 -26.51
CA ALA A 271 22.93 -1.61 -27.78
C ALA A 271 22.44 -0.49 -28.69
N PHE A 272 23.34 0.38 -29.11
CA PHE A 272 23.09 1.40 -30.14
C PHE A 272 23.52 0.89 -31.51
N ASP A 273 22.82 1.27 -32.55
CA ASP A 273 23.35 1.20 -33.90
C ASP A 273 24.55 2.16 -34.02
N LEU A 274 25.75 1.59 -34.18
CA LEU A 274 27.01 2.34 -34.17
C LEU A 274 27.01 3.42 -35.25
N ASN A 275 26.41 3.13 -36.43
CA ASN A 275 26.41 4.06 -37.56
C ASN A 275 25.51 5.27 -37.34
N LYS A 276 24.54 5.13 -36.42
CA LYS A 276 23.62 6.21 -36.05
C LYS A 276 24.19 7.12 -34.94
N VAL A 277 25.21 6.69 -34.19
CA VAL A 277 25.84 7.46 -33.10
C VAL A 277 27.23 8.01 -33.44
N LYS A 278 27.80 7.62 -34.59
CA LYS A 278 29.05 8.17 -35.13
C LYS A 278 28.88 9.60 -35.64
N ASN A 279 29.87 10.45 -35.37
CA ASN A 279 29.98 11.77 -35.97
C ASN A 279 30.54 11.65 -37.43
N ALA A 280 30.68 12.81 -38.10
CA ALA A 280 31.19 12.87 -39.47
C ALA A 280 32.64 12.36 -39.63
N GLU A 281 33.39 12.29 -38.52
CA GLU A 281 34.79 11.78 -38.48
C GLU A 281 34.82 10.26 -38.25
N GLY A 282 33.67 9.61 -38.10
CA GLY A 282 33.54 8.17 -37.80
C GLY A 282 33.75 7.76 -36.35
N VAL A 283 33.79 8.72 -35.42
CA VAL A 283 33.96 8.50 -33.97
C VAL A 283 32.59 8.45 -33.29
N ALA A 284 32.32 7.42 -32.50
CA ALA A 284 31.18 7.40 -31.59
C ALA A 284 31.51 8.22 -30.32
N HIS A 285 31.10 9.48 -30.34
CA HIS A 285 31.38 10.38 -29.22
C HIS A 285 30.14 10.44 -28.30
N ILE A 286 30.21 9.72 -27.21
CA ILE A 286 29.16 9.65 -26.19
C ILE A 286 29.43 10.67 -25.07
N VAL A 287 28.41 11.45 -24.73
CA VAL A 287 28.44 12.42 -23.63
C VAL A 287 27.29 12.13 -22.67
N VAL A 288 27.65 11.73 -21.44
CA VAL A 288 26.66 11.55 -20.36
C VAL A 288 26.56 12.82 -19.54
N ARG A 289 25.39 13.44 -19.56
CA ARG A 289 25.14 14.76 -18.97
C ARG A 289 23.74 14.94 -18.39
N ALA A 290 23.50 16.05 -17.70
CA ALA A 290 22.14 16.51 -17.44
C ALA A 290 21.44 16.86 -18.77
N ALA A 291 20.14 16.59 -18.85
CA ALA A 291 19.34 17.13 -19.94
C ALA A 291 19.18 18.64 -19.81
N GLU A 292 18.87 19.32 -20.91
CA GLU A 292 18.47 20.73 -20.89
C GLU A 292 16.97 20.86 -20.63
N ASP A 293 16.55 21.91 -19.93
CA ASP A 293 15.12 22.13 -19.70
C ASP A 293 14.36 22.36 -21.02
N GLY A 294 13.45 21.43 -21.31
CA GLY A 294 12.69 21.45 -22.54
C GLY A 294 13.33 20.70 -23.71
N GLU A 295 14.50 20.09 -23.51
CA GLU A 295 15.10 19.14 -24.47
C GLU A 295 14.10 18.04 -24.82
N LYS A 296 14.09 17.60 -26.07
CA LYS A 296 13.14 16.59 -26.57
C LYS A 296 13.87 15.30 -26.93
N LEU A 297 13.26 14.19 -26.58
CA LEU A 297 13.70 12.85 -26.95
C LEU A 297 12.47 12.02 -27.36
N THR A 298 12.55 11.28 -28.46
CA THR A 298 11.58 10.24 -28.78
C THR A 298 12.12 8.92 -28.25
N THR A 299 11.42 8.31 -27.30
CA THR A 299 11.80 7.04 -26.67
C THR A 299 11.36 5.83 -27.51
N LEU A 300 11.91 4.63 -27.22
CA LEU A 300 11.64 3.37 -27.98
C LEU A 300 10.15 2.98 -28.04
N ASP A 301 9.32 3.49 -27.14
CA ASP A 301 7.86 3.33 -27.16
C ASP A 301 7.16 4.29 -28.15
N GLY A 302 7.91 5.11 -28.89
CA GLY A 302 7.42 6.06 -29.88
C GLY A 302 6.91 7.40 -29.31
N GLU A 303 6.96 7.56 -28.00
CA GLU A 303 6.46 8.76 -27.31
C GLU A 303 7.48 9.91 -27.29
N HIS A 304 6.99 11.12 -27.54
CA HIS A 304 7.81 12.33 -27.47
C HIS A 304 7.88 12.84 -26.03
N ARG A 305 9.06 12.79 -25.44
CA ARG A 305 9.30 13.22 -24.06
C ARG A 305 9.92 14.62 -24.03
N LYS A 306 9.45 15.45 -23.09
CA LYS A 306 10.04 16.73 -22.75
C LYS A 306 10.85 16.57 -21.46
N LEU A 307 12.16 16.82 -21.56
CA LEU A 307 13.11 16.58 -20.49
C LEU A 307 13.30 17.79 -19.59
N THR A 308 13.84 17.56 -18.42
CA THR A 308 14.22 18.58 -17.44
C THR A 308 15.67 18.36 -16.98
N SER A 309 16.30 19.38 -16.47
CA SER A 309 17.71 19.35 -16.00
C SER A 309 17.99 18.37 -14.86
N ASP A 310 16.97 17.86 -14.17
CA ASP A 310 17.10 16.78 -13.18
C ASP A 310 17.39 15.42 -13.82
N MET A 311 16.96 15.22 -15.05
CA MET A 311 17.12 13.96 -15.78
C MET A 311 18.55 13.82 -16.30
N THR A 312 19.02 12.56 -16.38
CA THR A 312 20.32 12.24 -16.99
C THR A 312 20.08 11.66 -18.38
N VAL A 313 20.83 12.13 -19.35
CA VAL A 313 20.77 11.66 -20.74
C VAL A 313 22.12 11.17 -21.22
N ILE A 314 22.08 10.19 -22.09
CA ILE A 314 23.17 9.81 -22.98
C ILE A 314 22.95 10.62 -24.25
N SER A 315 23.98 11.33 -24.69
CA SER A 315 23.88 12.23 -25.85
C SER A 315 25.09 12.11 -26.74
N THR A 316 24.94 12.58 -27.98
CA THR A 316 26.04 12.85 -28.88
C THR A 316 26.13 14.35 -29.16
N PRO A 317 27.31 14.93 -29.44
CA PRO A 317 27.44 16.36 -29.71
C PRO A 317 26.57 16.85 -30.87
N ASP A 318 26.32 15.99 -31.86
CA ASP A 318 25.65 16.35 -33.12
C ASP A 318 24.13 16.22 -33.03
N GLN A 319 23.59 15.29 -32.24
CA GLN A 319 22.16 14.94 -32.20
C GLN A 319 21.46 15.33 -30.90
N GLY A 320 22.21 15.69 -29.85
CA GLY A 320 21.67 15.89 -28.52
C GLY A 320 21.38 14.57 -27.80
N ALA A 321 20.32 14.51 -26.99
CA ALA A 321 19.93 13.31 -26.24
C ALA A 321 19.54 12.14 -27.17
N VAL A 322 20.16 10.99 -26.98
CA VAL A 322 19.91 9.73 -27.72
C VAL A 322 19.35 8.64 -26.83
N ALA A 323 19.39 8.80 -25.52
CA ALA A 323 18.74 7.90 -24.57
C ALA A 323 18.50 8.60 -23.21
N LEU A 324 17.47 8.15 -22.48
CA LEU A 324 17.30 8.41 -21.04
C LEU A 324 18.15 7.44 -20.27
N ALA A 325 19.20 7.94 -19.63
CA ALA A 325 20.19 7.13 -18.91
C ALA A 325 19.52 6.25 -17.83
N GLY A 326 19.70 4.95 -17.96
CA GLY A 326 19.18 3.94 -17.03
C GLY A 326 17.66 3.71 -17.09
N VAL A 327 16.91 4.36 -18.00
CA VAL A 327 15.45 4.23 -18.10
C VAL A 327 15.02 3.63 -19.44
N MET A 328 15.33 4.31 -20.55
CA MET A 328 14.88 3.85 -21.88
C MET A 328 15.74 4.46 -23.00
N GLY A 329 16.06 3.67 -24.00
CA GLY A 329 16.75 4.11 -25.20
C GLY A 329 15.92 5.06 -26.07
N GLY A 330 16.59 5.78 -26.96
CA GLY A 330 15.94 6.61 -27.98
C GLY A 330 15.66 5.82 -29.28
N LEU A 331 14.55 6.16 -29.92
CA LEU A 331 14.09 5.49 -31.15
C LEU A 331 15.06 5.65 -32.32
N ASP A 332 15.66 6.84 -32.47
CA ASP A 332 16.49 7.16 -33.62
C ASP A 332 17.79 6.35 -33.70
N THR A 333 18.26 5.81 -32.56
CA THR A 333 19.52 5.08 -32.42
C THR A 333 19.34 3.58 -32.15
N GLU A 334 18.09 3.07 -32.28
CA GLU A 334 17.78 1.67 -32.03
C GLU A 334 18.46 0.71 -33.03
N VAL A 335 18.70 -0.52 -32.57
CA VAL A 335 19.16 -1.64 -33.40
C VAL A 335 17.98 -2.17 -34.22
N THR A 336 18.16 -2.19 -35.53
CA THR A 336 17.17 -2.67 -36.53
C THR A 336 17.72 -3.87 -37.28
N GLU A 337 16.91 -4.51 -38.14
CA GLU A 337 17.35 -5.62 -39.00
C GLU A 337 18.48 -5.21 -40.00
N GLU A 338 18.64 -3.91 -40.27
CA GLU A 338 19.66 -3.35 -41.18
C GLU A 338 20.97 -3.04 -40.44
N THR A 339 20.99 -3.10 -39.10
CA THR A 339 22.17 -2.80 -38.28
C THR A 339 23.23 -3.87 -38.44
N THR A 340 24.46 -3.45 -38.76
CA THR A 340 25.64 -4.32 -38.95
C THR A 340 26.72 -4.10 -37.88
N ASP A 341 26.71 -2.96 -37.26
CA ASP A 341 27.73 -2.59 -36.25
C ASP A 341 27.01 -1.98 -35.04
N ILE A 342 27.40 -2.41 -33.86
CA ILE A 342 26.77 -1.96 -32.59
C ILE A 342 27.78 -1.37 -31.65
N LEU A 343 27.32 -0.38 -30.87
CA LEU A 343 27.98 0.10 -29.68
C LEU A 343 27.25 -0.47 -28.46
N LEU A 344 27.90 -1.38 -27.73
CA LEU A 344 27.35 -2.00 -26.53
C LEU A 344 27.71 -1.16 -25.31
N GLU A 345 26.71 -0.53 -24.68
CA GLU A 345 26.82 0.22 -23.44
C GLU A 345 26.71 -0.71 -22.24
N THR A 346 27.53 -0.47 -21.22
CA THR A 346 27.40 -1.04 -19.88
C THR A 346 27.76 0.02 -18.87
N ALA A 347 26.79 0.47 -18.06
CA ALA A 347 26.96 1.64 -17.23
C ALA A 347 26.40 1.47 -15.81
N VAL A 348 26.72 2.42 -14.95
CA VAL A 348 26.12 2.62 -13.63
C VAL A 348 25.63 4.05 -13.52
N PHE A 349 24.38 4.23 -13.13
CA PHE A 349 23.75 5.55 -12.96
C PHE A 349 23.32 5.76 -11.51
N GLU A 350 23.20 7.02 -11.10
CA GLU A 350 22.79 7.41 -9.75
C GLU A 350 21.34 6.98 -9.47
N PRO A 351 21.11 6.17 -8.42
CA PRO A 351 19.82 5.53 -8.14
C PRO A 351 18.65 6.51 -7.96
N GLY A 352 18.85 7.56 -7.17
CA GLY A 352 17.78 8.51 -6.85
C GLY A 352 17.31 9.33 -8.06
N ARG A 353 18.21 9.68 -8.99
CA ARG A 353 17.85 10.41 -10.22
C ARG A 353 17.14 9.50 -11.21
N THR A 354 17.60 8.26 -11.36
CA THR A 354 16.92 7.27 -12.19
C THR A 354 15.50 7.04 -11.69
N SER A 355 15.32 6.86 -10.39
CA SER A 355 14.00 6.72 -9.75
C SER A 355 13.09 7.95 -10.00
N ARG A 356 13.60 9.17 -9.81
CA ARG A 356 12.83 10.39 -10.10
C ARG A 356 12.46 10.51 -11.57
N THR A 357 13.39 10.25 -12.47
CA THR A 357 13.15 10.29 -13.92
C THR A 357 12.07 9.31 -14.33
N SER A 358 12.17 8.05 -13.88
CA SER A 358 11.19 6.99 -14.12
C SER A 358 9.79 7.40 -13.65
N ARG A 359 9.67 7.89 -12.42
CA ARG A 359 8.37 8.32 -11.85
C ARG A 359 7.79 9.56 -12.54
N ASN A 360 8.60 10.58 -12.79
CA ASN A 360 8.14 11.83 -13.39
C ASN A 360 7.61 11.63 -14.84
N LEU A 361 8.18 10.65 -15.56
CA LEU A 361 7.76 10.32 -16.91
C LEU A 361 6.76 9.15 -16.97
N GLY A 362 6.48 8.49 -15.83
CA GLY A 362 5.64 7.28 -15.79
C GLY A 362 6.24 6.10 -16.55
N LEU A 363 7.57 6.03 -16.67
CA LEU A 363 8.33 5.01 -17.39
C LEU A 363 8.96 4.02 -16.41
N PHE A 364 8.29 2.89 -16.19
CA PHE A 364 8.81 1.80 -15.37
C PHE A 364 9.35 0.70 -16.26
N SER A 365 10.67 0.47 -16.21
CA SER A 365 11.35 -0.58 -16.98
C SER A 365 12.14 -1.50 -16.08
N GLU A 366 12.48 -2.71 -16.54
CA GLU A 366 13.38 -3.64 -15.86
C GLU A 366 14.76 -3.02 -15.61
N SER A 367 15.20 -2.14 -16.51
CA SER A 367 16.42 -1.36 -16.39
C SER A 367 16.32 -0.33 -15.27
N SER A 368 15.27 0.52 -15.27
CA SER A 368 15.09 1.55 -14.25
C SER A 368 14.93 0.96 -12.85
N MET A 369 14.23 -0.17 -12.72
CA MET A 369 14.05 -0.89 -11.46
C MET A 369 15.39 -1.34 -10.84
N ARG A 370 16.36 -1.75 -11.65
CA ARG A 370 17.70 -2.15 -11.17
C ARG A 370 18.56 -0.94 -10.84
N TYR A 371 18.62 0.05 -11.72
CA TYR A 371 19.39 1.26 -11.47
C TYR A 371 18.90 2.04 -10.25
N GLU A 372 17.58 2.16 -10.03
CA GLU A 372 17.03 2.88 -8.86
C GLU A 372 17.36 2.20 -7.52
N ARG A 373 17.71 0.92 -7.53
CA ARG A 373 18.12 0.15 -6.34
C ARG A 373 19.63 0.02 -6.19
N GLY A 374 20.38 0.32 -7.25
CA GLY A 374 21.83 0.21 -7.31
C GLY A 374 22.32 -0.99 -8.11
N VAL A 375 23.29 -0.75 -8.96
CA VAL A 375 24.00 -1.77 -9.77
C VAL A 375 25.44 -1.81 -9.34
N ASP A 376 25.99 -3.01 -9.21
CA ASP A 376 27.37 -3.25 -8.82
C ASP A 376 28.36 -2.73 -9.89
N ASP A 377 29.08 -1.67 -9.57
CA ASP A 377 30.02 -1.00 -10.47
C ASP A 377 31.33 -1.82 -10.71
N HIS A 378 31.73 -2.68 -9.80
CA HIS A 378 32.93 -3.54 -9.96
C HIS A 378 32.69 -4.65 -10.99
N GLY A 379 31.46 -5.10 -11.20
CA GLY A 379 31.10 -6.16 -12.12
C GLY A 379 30.96 -5.73 -13.59
N VAL A 380 31.00 -4.44 -13.90
CA VAL A 380 30.71 -3.87 -15.24
C VAL A 380 31.54 -4.47 -16.35
N GLU A 381 32.86 -4.53 -16.19
CA GLU A 381 33.78 -5.02 -17.22
C GLU A 381 33.52 -6.49 -17.59
N ALA A 382 33.41 -7.38 -16.58
CA ALA A 382 33.18 -8.80 -16.80
C ALA A 382 31.80 -9.06 -17.41
N ARG A 383 30.74 -8.32 -16.98
CA ARG A 383 29.39 -8.43 -17.53
C ARG A 383 29.33 -7.91 -18.96
N SER A 384 30.03 -6.82 -19.27
CA SER A 384 30.19 -6.29 -20.63
C SER A 384 30.92 -7.32 -21.54
N ALA A 385 31.97 -7.98 -21.03
CA ALA A 385 32.68 -9.02 -21.77
C ALA A 385 31.78 -10.24 -22.05
N ALA A 386 31.06 -10.71 -21.04
CA ALA A 386 30.10 -11.82 -21.19
C ALA A 386 28.99 -11.52 -22.20
N ALA A 387 28.44 -10.29 -22.18
CA ALA A 387 27.46 -9.85 -23.14
C ALA A 387 27.99 -9.79 -24.56
N ALA A 388 29.18 -9.19 -24.76
CA ALA A 388 29.81 -9.10 -26.07
C ALA A 388 30.12 -10.48 -26.67
N ALA A 389 30.69 -11.39 -25.85
CA ALA A 389 30.95 -12.77 -26.28
C ALA A 389 29.65 -13.50 -26.68
N LEU A 390 28.58 -13.33 -25.92
CA LEU A 390 27.28 -13.95 -26.24
C LEU A 390 26.65 -13.36 -27.49
N ILE A 391 26.75 -12.04 -27.72
CA ILE A 391 26.27 -11.40 -28.97
C ILE A 391 27.00 -12.00 -30.15
N VAL A 392 28.33 -12.15 -30.11
CA VAL A 392 29.12 -12.78 -31.18
C VAL A 392 28.71 -14.25 -31.39
N GLU A 393 28.42 -14.99 -30.31
CA GLU A 393 27.93 -16.38 -30.41
C GLU A 393 26.60 -16.48 -31.16
N VAL A 394 25.62 -15.56 -30.94
CA VAL A 394 24.27 -15.68 -31.48
C VAL A 394 23.99 -14.80 -32.69
N ALA A 395 24.71 -13.71 -32.86
CA ALA A 395 24.52 -12.77 -33.97
C ALA A 395 25.72 -12.71 -34.94
N GLY A 396 26.82 -13.41 -34.62
CA GLY A 396 28.08 -13.33 -35.38
C GLY A 396 28.79 -11.98 -35.16
N GLY A 397 29.70 -11.66 -36.05
CA GLY A 397 30.49 -10.45 -35.97
C GLY A 397 31.83 -10.67 -35.18
N THR A 398 32.45 -9.54 -34.84
CA THR A 398 33.77 -9.54 -34.16
C THR A 398 33.84 -8.36 -33.18
N VAL A 399 34.38 -8.58 -32.00
CA VAL A 399 34.62 -7.49 -31.03
C VAL A 399 35.85 -6.73 -31.42
N ALA A 400 35.73 -5.44 -31.68
CA ALA A 400 36.78 -4.56 -32.13
C ALA A 400 37.82 -4.30 -31.02
N ARG A 401 39.09 -4.09 -31.42
CA ARG A 401 40.19 -3.71 -30.53
C ARG A 401 40.21 -2.20 -30.30
N ILE A 402 39.20 -1.68 -29.61
CA ILE A 402 39.09 -0.25 -29.28
C ILE A 402 39.89 0.10 -28.00
N GLY A 403 40.03 1.41 -27.73
CA GLY A 403 40.85 1.93 -26.63
C GLY A 403 42.32 2.13 -27.03
N GLU A 404 43.05 2.93 -26.27
CA GLU A 404 44.43 3.29 -26.57
C GLU A 404 45.38 2.09 -26.65
N ASP A 405 45.16 1.06 -25.85
CA ASP A 405 45.89 -0.20 -25.76
C ASP A 405 45.27 -1.35 -26.57
N GLY A 406 44.09 -1.11 -27.21
CA GLY A 406 43.38 -2.14 -27.97
C GLY A 406 42.77 -3.23 -27.10
N CYS A 407 42.43 -2.94 -25.82
CA CYS A 407 41.83 -3.90 -24.87
C CYS A 407 40.37 -4.23 -25.17
N GLY A 408 39.75 -3.59 -26.17
CA GLY A 408 38.42 -3.89 -26.65
C GLY A 408 37.29 -3.25 -25.83
N ILE A 409 37.62 -2.32 -24.93
CA ILE A 409 36.68 -1.54 -24.14
C ILE A 409 37.21 -0.12 -23.94
N VAL A 410 36.30 0.85 -24.00
CA VAL A 410 36.56 2.19 -23.44
C VAL A 410 35.73 2.30 -22.17
N ASP A 411 36.41 2.50 -21.03
CA ASP A 411 35.80 2.47 -19.71
C ASP A 411 36.22 3.72 -18.92
N VAL A 412 35.20 4.51 -18.54
CA VAL A 412 35.34 5.70 -17.70
C VAL A 412 34.75 5.43 -16.34
N TRP A 413 35.59 5.15 -15.37
CA TRP A 413 35.19 4.90 -13.97
C TRP A 413 35.52 6.11 -13.11
N SER A 414 34.56 7.07 -13.09
CA SER A 414 34.78 8.39 -12.49
C SER A 414 34.62 8.43 -10.98
N ALA A 415 33.82 7.50 -10.41
CA ALA A 415 33.54 7.43 -8.98
C ALA A 415 33.43 5.96 -8.53
N PRO A 416 34.57 5.26 -8.32
CA PRO A 416 34.55 3.88 -7.83
C PRO A 416 33.93 3.79 -6.44
N SER A 417 33.04 2.79 -6.22
CA SER A 417 32.49 2.49 -4.91
C SER A 417 33.57 1.85 -4.00
N GLU A 418 33.50 2.18 -2.71
CA GLU A 418 34.40 1.57 -1.71
C GLU A 418 33.71 0.35 -1.07
N GLN A 419 34.47 -0.74 -0.87
CA GLN A 419 33.98 -1.91 -0.12
C GLN A 419 34.03 -1.63 1.38
N PRO A 420 32.92 -1.77 2.13
CA PRO A 420 32.94 -1.63 3.59
C PRO A 420 33.79 -2.72 4.28
N HIS A 421 34.78 -2.29 5.09
CA HIS A 421 35.53 -3.15 5.99
C HIS A 421 34.96 -3.04 7.40
N LEU A 422 34.33 -4.10 7.90
CA LEU A 422 33.56 -4.09 9.13
C LEU A 422 34.14 -5.02 10.18
N GLN A 423 33.86 -4.71 11.43
CA GLN A 423 34.14 -5.60 12.56
C GLN A 423 32.83 -6.21 13.05
N PHE A 424 32.73 -7.53 13.04
CA PHE A 424 31.58 -8.25 13.61
C PHE A 424 31.92 -8.71 15.03
N ARG A 425 31.25 -8.16 16.04
CA ARG A 425 31.45 -8.50 17.46
C ARG A 425 30.50 -9.61 17.89
N VAL A 426 31.01 -10.84 18.02
CA VAL A 426 30.21 -12.05 18.26
C VAL A 426 29.38 -11.96 19.54
N LYS A 427 30.00 -11.60 20.68
CA LYS A 427 29.28 -11.49 21.97
C LYS A 427 28.23 -10.39 21.96
N ARG A 428 28.49 -9.27 21.25
CA ARG A 428 27.48 -8.21 21.10
C ARG A 428 26.28 -8.71 20.30
N PHE A 429 26.51 -9.43 19.21
CA PHE A 429 25.46 -10.06 18.41
C PHE A 429 24.64 -11.04 19.26
N GLN A 430 25.28 -11.99 19.95
CA GLN A 430 24.64 -12.97 20.82
C GLN A 430 23.80 -12.30 21.94
N ALA A 431 24.35 -11.26 22.57
CA ALA A 431 23.62 -10.50 23.60
C ALA A 431 22.40 -9.76 23.04
N MET A 432 22.49 -9.24 21.83
CA MET A 432 21.40 -8.55 21.15
C MET A 432 20.28 -9.51 20.71
N MET A 433 20.67 -10.69 20.22
CA MET A 433 19.71 -11.73 19.81
C MET A 433 19.15 -12.52 20.99
N GLY A 434 19.78 -12.49 22.14
CA GLY A 434 19.39 -13.30 23.29
C GLY A 434 19.59 -14.81 23.08
N ALA A 435 20.48 -15.19 22.17
CA ALA A 435 20.76 -16.58 21.78
C ALA A 435 22.28 -16.78 21.59
N ASP A 436 22.77 -17.96 22.00
CA ASP A 436 24.18 -18.34 21.84
C ASP A 436 24.41 -18.94 20.46
N ILE A 437 24.53 -18.07 19.44
CA ILE A 437 24.76 -18.44 18.04
C ILE A 437 26.26 -18.70 17.86
N PRO A 438 26.67 -19.91 17.36
CA PRO A 438 28.06 -20.27 17.25
C PRO A 438 28.84 -19.35 16.29
N ARG A 439 30.08 -18.99 16.69
CA ARG A 439 30.98 -18.15 15.89
C ARG A 439 31.25 -18.73 14.49
N ASP A 440 31.40 -20.06 14.42
CA ASP A 440 31.67 -20.74 13.14
C ASP A 440 30.46 -20.68 12.22
N PHE A 441 29.24 -20.76 12.75
CA PHE A 441 28.02 -20.54 11.98
C PHE A 441 27.93 -19.12 11.43
N ILE A 442 28.34 -18.12 12.22
CA ILE A 442 28.38 -16.71 11.81
C ILE A 442 29.34 -16.53 10.62
N ALA A 443 30.56 -17.03 10.77
CA ALA A 443 31.59 -16.92 9.72
C ALA A 443 31.16 -17.62 8.43
N ASP A 444 30.74 -18.87 8.52
CA ASP A 444 30.29 -19.69 7.39
C ASP A 444 29.06 -19.06 6.68
N THR A 445 28.13 -18.48 7.44
CA THR A 445 26.95 -17.79 6.88
C THR A 445 27.37 -16.58 6.05
N LEU A 446 28.25 -15.73 6.59
CA LEU A 446 28.72 -14.53 5.89
C LEU A 446 29.55 -14.89 4.64
N GLU A 447 30.38 -15.93 4.72
CA GLU A 447 31.15 -16.42 3.56
C GLU A 447 30.22 -16.95 2.46
N ARG A 448 29.18 -17.72 2.81
CA ARG A 448 28.17 -18.20 1.84
C ARG A 448 27.42 -17.06 1.15
N LEU A 449 27.24 -15.93 1.81
CA LEU A 449 26.63 -14.73 1.25
C LEU A 449 27.59 -13.89 0.40
N GLY A 450 28.89 -14.31 0.32
CA GLY A 450 29.93 -13.67 -0.49
C GLY A 450 30.77 -12.63 0.23
N CYS A 451 30.65 -12.52 1.56
CA CYS A 451 31.60 -11.71 2.34
C CYS A 451 32.95 -12.39 2.46
N GLU A 452 34.02 -11.57 2.52
CA GLU A 452 35.34 -12.08 2.92
C GLU A 452 35.44 -12.01 4.45
N VAL A 453 35.68 -13.16 5.10
CA VAL A 453 35.70 -13.23 6.57
C VAL A 453 37.11 -13.65 7.03
N ALA A 454 37.72 -12.85 7.88
CA ALA A 454 39.05 -13.14 8.45
C ALA A 454 39.00 -13.16 9.99
N GLN A 455 39.79 -14.07 10.56
CA GLN A 455 40.01 -14.13 12.00
C GLN A 455 40.86 -12.95 12.48
N THR A 456 40.55 -12.42 13.67
CA THR A 456 41.37 -11.37 14.31
C THR A 456 42.08 -11.93 15.55
N GLU A 457 43.00 -11.15 16.12
CA GLU A 457 43.63 -11.49 17.41
C GLU A 457 42.63 -11.61 18.58
N ASP A 458 41.54 -10.86 18.51
CA ASP A 458 40.43 -10.94 19.45
C ASP A 458 39.45 -12.05 19.02
N ALA A 459 39.36 -13.10 19.85
CA ALA A 459 38.45 -14.21 19.61
C ALA A 459 36.97 -13.81 19.56
N ASP A 460 36.61 -12.59 20.02
CA ASP A 460 35.24 -12.05 19.98
C ASP A 460 34.93 -11.23 18.71
N VAL A 461 35.95 -11.01 17.85
CA VAL A 461 35.80 -10.15 16.66
C VAL A 461 36.14 -10.93 15.38
N LEU A 462 35.30 -10.78 14.35
CA LEU A 462 35.61 -11.16 12.97
C LEU A 462 35.81 -9.89 12.14
N SER A 463 36.81 -9.90 11.25
CA SER A 463 36.97 -8.88 10.22
C SER A 463 36.18 -9.32 8.98
N VAL A 464 35.26 -8.48 8.52
CA VAL A 464 34.34 -8.79 7.42
C VAL A 464 34.44 -7.71 6.36
N VAL A 465 34.68 -8.12 5.09
CA VAL A 465 34.59 -7.22 3.93
C VAL A 465 33.29 -7.53 3.20
N SER A 466 32.41 -6.54 3.08
CA SER A 466 31.13 -6.68 2.36
C SER A 466 31.37 -6.75 0.86
N PRO A 467 30.67 -7.62 0.10
CA PRO A 467 30.82 -7.69 -1.35
C PRO A 467 30.19 -6.46 -2.04
N THR A 468 30.75 -6.06 -3.19
CA THR A 468 30.35 -4.86 -3.94
C THR A 468 28.90 -4.89 -4.42
N PHE A 469 28.35 -6.08 -4.68
CA PHE A 469 26.96 -6.29 -5.07
C PHE A 469 25.94 -6.17 -3.91
N ARG A 470 26.41 -5.94 -2.66
CA ARG A 470 25.57 -5.75 -1.47
C ARG A 470 25.74 -4.33 -0.91
N PRO A 471 25.18 -3.31 -1.58
CA PRO A 471 25.28 -1.92 -1.13
C PRO A 471 24.53 -1.65 0.18
N ASP A 472 23.70 -2.58 0.62
CA ASP A 472 22.92 -2.55 1.85
C ASP A 472 23.69 -3.01 3.10
N LEU A 473 24.94 -3.45 2.97
CA LEU A 473 25.76 -3.93 4.08
C LEU A 473 26.88 -2.93 4.49
N PRO A 474 26.59 -1.64 4.78
CA PRO A 474 27.63 -0.69 5.15
C PRO A 474 27.95 -0.68 6.66
N ARG A 475 27.22 -1.41 7.52
CA ARG A 475 27.36 -1.35 8.97
C ARG A 475 27.36 -2.74 9.60
N GLU A 476 27.95 -2.86 10.79
CA GLU A 476 27.97 -4.11 11.58
C GLU A 476 26.56 -4.71 11.80
N ILE A 477 25.58 -3.86 12.03
CA ILE A 477 24.19 -4.30 12.30
C ILE A 477 23.54 -4.96 11.07
N ASP A 478 23.94 -4.54 9.87
CA ASP A 478 23.41 -5.10 8.63
C ASP A 478 23.94 -6.55 8.45
N LEU A 479 25.16 -6.83 8.91
CA LEU A 479 25.71 -8.20 8.96
C LEU A 479 24.98 -9.06 10.01
N TYR A 480 24.49 -8.45 11.11
CA TYR A 480 23.70 -9.16 12.11
C TYR A 480 22.37 -9.66 11.53
N GLU A 481 21.70 -8.83 10.74
CA GLU A 481 20.48 -9.19 10.03
C GLU A 481 20.71 -10.40 9.11
N GLU A 482 21.77 -10.38 8.33
CA GLU A 482 22.12 -11.46 7.41
C GLU A 482 22.32 -12.81 8.13
N VAL A 483 23.05 -12.79 9.24
CA VAL A 483 23.27 -14.02 10.02
C VAL A 483 21.95 -14.48 10.66
N LEU A 484 21.17 -13.55 11.22
CA LEU A 484 19.93 -13.86 11.91
C LEU A 484 18.86 -14.46 10.99
N ARG A 485 18.66 -13.89 9.80
CA ARG A 485 17.63 -14.38 8.86
C ARG A 485 17.94 -15.80 8.38
N LEU A 486 19.22 -16.17 8.20
CA LEU A 486 19.62 -17.54 7.83
C LEU A 486 19.72 -18.49 9.03
N TYR A 487 19.96 -17.99 10.24
CA TYR A 487 19.82 -18.76 11.47
C TYR A 487 18.37 -19.17 11.70
N GLY A 488 17.44 -18.31 11.37
CA GLY A 488 16.00 -18.49 11.50
C GLY A 488 15.47 -17.88 12.80
N MET A 489 14.45 -17.02 12.64
CA MET A 489 13.78 -16.34 13.77
C MET A 489 13.14 -17.32 14.75
N ASP A 490 12.68 -18.48 14.28
CA ASP A 490 12.06 -19.53 15.11
C ASP A 490 13.05 -20.16 16.11
N ASN A 491 14.36 -20.04 15.87
CA ASN A 491 15.41 -20.51 16.77
C ASN A 491 15.73 -19.52 17.89
N ILE A 492 15.15 -18.32 17.87
CA ILE A 492 15.35 -17.31 18.90
C ILE A 492 14.32 -17.55 20.04
N PRO A 493 14.77 -17.70 21.29
CA PRO A 493 13.86 -17.97 22.39
C PRO A 493 12.95 -16.78 22.66
N THR A 494 11.65 -17.06 22.79
CA THR A 494 10.67 -16.05 23.23
C THR A 494 10.88 -15.72 24.69
N THR A 495 11.26 -14.50 25.00
CA THR A 495 11.47 -14.04 26.38
C THR A 495 10.55 -12.87 26.71
N LEU A 496 10.15 -12.76 27.96
CA LEU A 496 9.46 -11.56 28.45
C LEU A 496 10.48 -10.42 28.64
N PRO A 497 10.12 -9.18 28.26
CA PRO A 497 11.00 -8.04 28.53
C PRO A 497 11.31 -7.93 30.01
N ALA A 498 12.60 -8.00 30.39
CA ALA A 498 13.05 -7.75 31.73
C ALA A 498 13.00 -6.23 31.97
N GLY A 499 12.05 -5.80 32.79
CA GLY A 499 11.90 -4.40 33.17
C GLY A 499 11.56 -4.30 34.65
N ARG A 500 11.98 -3.23 35.32
CA ARG A 500 11.40 -2.88 36.61
C ARG A 500 9.91 -2.66 36.33
N GLY A 501 9.07 -3.59 36.80
CA GLY A 501 7.63 -3.58 36.61
C GLY A 501 7.02 -2.25 37.03
N ARG A 502 6.85 -1.35 36.08
CA ARG A 502 5.95 -0.20 36.28
C ARG A 502 4.59 -0.66 35.82
N ILE A 503 3.67 -0.77 36.76
CA ILE A 503 2.25 -0.88 36.40
C ILE A 503 1.93 0.33 35.54
N GLY A 504 1.46 0.10 34.34
CA GLY A 504 1.08 1.17 33.41
C GLY A 504 0.00 2.04 34.04
N VAL A 505 0.23 3.34 34.16
CA VAL A 505 -0.75 4.32 34.63
C VAL A 505 -1.35 5.00 33.42
N ARG A 506 -2.68 5.03 33.34
CA ARG A 506 -3.38 5.79 32.27
C ARG A 506 -3.15 7.29 32.47
N THR A 507 -2.91 8.01 31.40
CA THR A 507 -2.88 9.48 31.42
C THR A 507 -4.26 10.05 31.71
N ASN A 508 -4.34 11.34 32.10
CA ASN A 508 -5.63 12.00 32.29
C ASN A 508 -6.48 11.99 31.00
N ALA A 509 -5.87 12.24 29.85
CA ALA A 509 -6.56 12.15 28.54
C ALA A 509 -7.18 10.77 28.33
N GLN A 510 -6.42 9.68 28.55
CA GLN A 510 -6.92 8.31 28.42
C GLN A 510 -8.04 7.96 29.40
N LEU A 511 -8.05 8.56 30.60
CA LEU A 511 -9.13 8.40 31.57
C LEU A 511 -10.37 9.16 31.16
N VAL A 512 -10.20 10.37 30.63
CA VAL A 512 -11.31 11.18 30.06
C VAL A 512 -11.96 10.47 28.89
N ASP A 513 -11.17 9.99 27.93
CA ASP A 513 -11.67 9.21 26.79
C ASP A 513 -12.48 7.99 27.24
N ALA A 514 -11.92 7.17 28.14
CA ALA A 514 -12.58 5.97 28.62
C ALA A 514 -13.89 6.27 29.38
N LYS A 515 -13.99 7.41 30.07
CA LYS A 515 -15.23 7.86 30.73
C LYS A 515 -16.26 8.31 29.71
N ILE A 516 -15.87 9.07 28.67
CA ILE A 516 -16.75 9.53 27.60
C ILE A 516 -17.32 8.34 26.83
N HIS A 517 -16.47 7.40 26.39
CA HIS A 517 -16.91 6.19 25.69
C HIS A 517 -17.95 5.40 26.50
N ARG A 518 -17.70 5.16 27.78
CA ARG A 518 -18.65 4.45 28.64
C ARG A 518 -19.96 5.20 28.81
N THR A 519 -19.89 6.53 28.98
CA THR A 519 -21.07 7.36 29.19
C THR A 519 -21.96 7.39 27.97
N LEU A 520 -21.39 7.63 26.78
CA LEU A 520 -22.16 7.71 25.53
C LEU A 520 -22.74 6.34 25.15
N SER A 521 -21.95 5.26 25.30
CA SER A 521 -22.46 3.89 25.11
C SER A 521 -23.60 3.55 26.06
N ALA A 522 -23.52 4.00 27.35
CA ALA A 522 -24.61 3.82 28.31
C ALA A 522 -25.85 4.66 27.98
N CYS A 523 -25.71 5.75 27.23
CA CYS A 523 -26.81 6.54 26.66
C CYS A 523 -27.38 5.93 25.37
N GLY A 524 -26.87 4.79 24.88
CA GLY A 524 -27.28 4.14 23.65
C GLY A 524 -26.69 4.77 22.37
N ILE A 525 -25.66 5.60 22.51
CA ILE A 525 -25.01 6.28 21.39
C ILE A 525 -23.78 5.46 20.94
N ASN A 526 -23.72 5.08 19.66
CA ASN A 526 -22.70 4.21 19.09
C ASN A 526 -21.47 5.01 18.63
N GLU A 527 -20.28 4.45 18.83
CA GLU A 527 -19.06 5.01 18.29
C GLU A 527 -18.97 4.74 16.79
N THR A 528 -18.49 5.74 16.05
CA THR A 528 -18.14 5.60 14.65
C THR A 528 -16.79 6.28 14.38
N MET A 529 -16.13 5.89 13.29
CA MET A 529 -14.92 6.54 12.79
C MET A 529 -15.15 6.92 11.32
N THR A 530 -15.04 8.21 11.04
CA THR A 530 -15.20 8.75 9.69
C THR A 530 -13.84 9.21 9.14
N TYR A 531 -13.75 9.39 7.81
CA TYR A 531 -12.51 9.85 7.19
C TYR A 531 -12.10 11.24 7.68
N SER A 532 -10.78 11.43 7.84
CA SER A 532 -10.20 12.75 8.12
C SER A 532 -10.18 13.65 6.89
N PHE A 533 -10.50 13.13 5.72
CA PHE A 533 -10.62 13.88 4.48
C PHE A 533 -12.03 14.47 4.34
N ALA A 534 -12.09 15.66 3.72
CA ALA A 534 -13.30 16.46 3.62
C ALA A 534 -13.42 17.13 2.25
N ALA A 535 -14.63 17.52 1.89
CA ALA A 535 -14.86 18.37 0.73
C ALA A 535 -14.56 19.84 1.07
N GLY A 536 -14.14 20.62 0.08
CA GLY A 536 -13.84 22.04 0.26
C GLY A 536 -15.06 22.87 0.68
N ASP A 537 -16.26 22.46 0.28
CA ASP A 537 -17.54 23.12 0.54
C ASP A 537 -18.30 22.60 1.79
N ASP A 538 -17.67 21.74 2.60
CA ASP A 538 -18.32 21.14 3.79
C ASP A 538 -18.80 22.20 4.81
N LEU A 539 -18.03 23.27 5.04
CA LEU A 539 -18.47 24.32 5.95
C LEU A 539 -19.62 25.15 5.37
N ASP A 540 -19.62 25.39 4.06
CA ASP A 540 -20.71 26.10 3.37
C ASP A 540 -22.00 25.27 3.42
N LYS A 541 -21.92 23.97 3.11
CA LYS A 541 -23.05 23.03 3.24
C LYS A 541 -23.58 22.98 4.66
N LEU A 542 -22.69 22.92 5.63
CA LEU A 542 -23.06 22.93 7.05
C LEU A 542 -23.51 24.33 7.52
N ARG A 543 -23.27 25.39 6.73
CA ARG A 543 -23.53 26.80 7.09
C ARG A 543 -22.71 27.26 8.32
N MET A 544 -21.60 26.59 8.60
CA MET A 544 -20.76 26.88 9.76
C MET A 544 -19.81 28.04 9.46
N LYS A 545 -19.68 28.98 10.39
CA LYS A 545 -18.67 30.04 10.28
C LYS A 545 -17.26 29.47 10.37
N GLU A 546 -16.35 30.04 9.62
CA GLU A 546 -14.92 29.67 9.65
C GLU A 546 -14.18 30.19 10.88
N ASP A 547 -14.79 31.11 11.64
CA ASP A 547 -14.20 31.78 12.79
C ASP A 547 -13.63 30.76 13.82
N GLY A 548 -12.35 30.87 14.13
CA GLY A 548 -11.67 30.01 15.10
C GLY A 548 -11.29 28.60 14.61
N LEU A 549 -11.72 28.19 13.40
CA LEU A 549 -11.37 26.88 12.82
C LEU A 549 -9.97 26.87 12.23
N GLY A 550 -9.46 28.02 11.82
CA GLY A 550 -8.19 28.17 11.11
C GLY A 550 -8.31 27.93 9.61
N GLU A 551 -7.21 28.15 8.88
CA GLU A 551 -7.16 27.99 7.44
C GLU A 551 -7.22 26.51 7.04
N ALA A 552 -7.83 26.20 5.88
CA ALA A 552 -7.98 24.84 5.38
C ALA A 552 -6.64 24.25 4.93
N VAL A 553 -6.47 22.94 5.15
CA VAL A 553 -5.31 22.18 4.67
C VAL A 553 -5.74 21.42 3.42
N GLU A 554 -5.24 21.83 2.26
CA GLU A 554 -5.48 21.16 0.97
C GLU A 554 -4.49 20.03 0.74
N LEU A 555 -4.94 18.91 0.16
CA LEU A 555 -4.11 17.78 -0.20
C LEU A 555 -3.47 18.00 -1.58
N ILE A 556 -2.19 17.66 -1.72
CA ILE A 556 -1.45 17.82 -2.98
C ILE A 556 -1.99 16.86 -4.07
N ASN A 557 -2.41 15.66 -3.69
CA ASN A 557 -2.86 14.60 -4.58
C ASN A 557 -4.15 13.94 -4.07
N PRO A 558 -5.30 14.66 -4.07
CA PRO A 558 -6.56 14.11 -3.58
C PRO A 558 -7.05 12.98 -4.48
N MET A 559 -7.75 12.00 -3.89
CA MET A 559 -8.37 10.91 -4.65
C MET A 559 -9.57 11.40 -5.48
N ASN A 560 -10.32 12.35 -4.95
CA ASN A 560 -11.48 13.00 -5.58
C ASN A 560 -11.76 14.36 -4.93
N SER A 561 -12.67 15.15 -5.49
CA SER A 561 -13.03 16.48 -4.99
C SER A 561 -13.67 16.47 -3.59
N GLU A 562 -14.33 15.38 -3.20
CA GLU A 562 -14.99 15.24 -1.89
C GLU A 562 -13.98 14.92 -0.77
N GLN A 563 -12.74 14.60 -1.13
CA GLN A 563 -11.65 14.23 -0.23
C GLN A 563 -10.39 15.08 -0.49
N ALA A 564 -10.57 16.34 -0.91
CA ALA A 564 -9.48 17.21 -1.29
C ALA A 564 -8.86 18.01 -0.12
N PHE A 565 -9.51 18.06 1.03
CA PHE A 565 -9.06 18.81 2.20
C PHE A 565 -9.02 17.94 3.46
N MET A 566 -8.27 18.39 4.47
CA MET A 566 -8.39 17.83 5.82
C MET A 566 -9.57 18.46 6.56
N ARG A 567 -10.35 17.66 7.30
CA ARG A 567 -11.55 18.13 8.01
C ARG A 567 -11.22 19.16 9.09
N ARG A 568 -12.04 20.20 9.19
CA ARG A 568 -11.98 21.24 10.23
C ARG A 568 -13.04 21.05 11.35
N THR A 569 -14.02 20.19 11.13
CA THR A 569 -15.05 19.72 12.07
C THR A 569 -15.37 18.27 11.77
N VAL A 570 -15.88 17.52 12.76
CA VAL A 570 -16.21 16.08 12.61
C VAL A 570 -17.64 15.89 12.07
N VAL A 571 -18.52 16.88 12.26
CA VAL A 571 -19.96 16.80 11.97
C VAL A 571 -20.30 16.40 10.51
N PRO A 572 -19.62 16.89 9.45
CA PRO A 572 -19.90 16.46 8.08
C PRO A 572 -19.79 14.95 7.85
N GLY A 573 -18.77 14.32 8.43
CA GLY A 573 -18.59 12.86 8.36
C GLY A 573 -19.73 12.10 9.01
N LEU A 574 -20.19 12.58 10.18
CA LEU A 574 -21.34 12.01 10.87
C LEU A 574 -22.65 12.19 10.08
N LEU A 575 -22.87 13.36 9.44
CA LEU A 575 -24.04 13.59 8.59
C LEU A 575 -24.07 12.67 7.35
N ARG A 576 -22.94 12.46 6.70
CA ARG A 576 -22.83 11.47 5.61
C ARG A 576 -23.17 10.07 6.11
N SER A 577 -22.75 9.72 7.33
CA SER A 577 -23.11 8.44 7.95
C SER A 577 -24.60 8.35 8.25
N VAL A 578 -25.24 9.43 8.67
CA VAL A 578 -26.72 9.49 8.86
C VAL A 578 -27.43 9.26 7.53
N ALA A 579 -27.09 10.02 6.48
CA ALA A 579 -27.69 9.89 5.16
C ALA A 579 -27.52 8.48 4.58
N HIS A 580 -26.30 7.91 4.72
CA HIS A 580 -26.02 6.54 4.28
C HIS A 580 -26.93 5.51 4.97
N ASN A 581 -27.05 5.57 6.30
CA ASN A 581 -27.90 4.66 7.06
C ASN A 581 -29.39 4.83 6.70
N GLN A 582 -29.86 6.08 6.56
CA GLN A 582 -31.24 6.36 6.14
C GLN A 582 -31.55 5.79 4.75
N ALA A 583 -30.61 5.91 3.79
CA ALA A 583 -30.74 5.32 2.45
C ALA A 583 -30.83 3.77 2.50
N HIS A 584 -30.30 3.14 3.57
CA HIS A 584 -30.40 1.70 3.81
C HIS A 584 -31.54 1.29 4.75
N GLY A 585 -32.48 2.20 5.04
CA GLY A 585 -33.68 1.90 5.80
C GLY A 585 -33.52 1.97 7.33
N VAL A 586 -32.37 2.47 7.84
CA VAL A 586 -32.16 2.69 9.28
C VAL A 586 -32.52 4.15 9.60
N SER A 587 -33.58 4.38 10.34
CA SER A 587 -34.11 5.72 10.65
C SER A 587 -33.65 6.26 12.02
N ASN A 588 -33.44 5.38 13.00
CA ASN A 588 -33.04 5.76 14.36
C ASN A 588 -31.51 5.64 14.49
N ILE A 589 -30.81 6.77 14.43
CA ILE A 589 -29.36 6.83 14.30
C ILE A 589 -28.78 7.69 15.40
N GLN A 590 -27.89 7.13 16.20
CA GLN A 590 -27.23 7.78 17.33
C GLN A 590 -25.74 7.45 17.24
N LEU A 591 -24.96 8.43 16.77
CA LEU A 591 -23.52 8.24 16.48
C LEU A 591 -22.70 9.31 17.19
N TYR A 592 -21.51 8.92 17.68
CA TYR A 592 -20.49 9.85 18.12
C TYR A 592 -19.11 9.46 17.60
N GLU A 593 -18.21 10.43 17.52
CA GLU A 593 -16.81 10.24 17.16
C GLU A 593 -15.90 11.14 18.00
N ILE A 594 -14.81 10.58 18.54
CA ILE A 594 -13.68 11.37 19.03
C ILE A 594 -12.64 11.42 17.91
N GLY A 595 -12.65 12.50 17.11
CA GLY A 595 -11.87 12.64 15.91
C GLY A 595 -10.90 13.82 15.94
N THR A 596 -9.83 13.71 15.18
CA THR A 596 -8.88 14.81 14.97
C THR A 596 -9.35 15.72 13.85
N VAL A 597 -9.28 17.03 14.05
CA VAL A 597 -9.51 18.07 13.06
C VAL A 597 -8.22 18.86 12.83
N PHE A 598 -8.10 19.49 11.65
CA PHE A 598 -6.85 20.04 11.16
C PHE A 598 -7.02 21.50 10.77
N ALA A 599 -5.97 22.29 10.99
CA ALA A 599 -5.89 23.66 10.51
C ALA A 599 -4.47 23.95 10.04
N ALA A 600 -4.30 24.70 8.94
CA ALA A 600 -3.01 25.14 8.49
C ALA A 600 -2.35 26.08 9.51
N HIS A 601 -1.04 26.09 9.54
CA HIS A 601 -0.25 26.96 10.41
C HIS A 601 0.83 27.63 9.60
N GLU A 602 0.84 28.95 9.63
CA GLU A 602 1.82 29.77 8.90
C GLU A 602 3.25 29.44 9.36
N GLY A 603 4.13 29.12 8.43
CA GLY A 603 5.54 28.81 8.69
C GLY A 603 5.84 27.40 9.23
N ASP A 604 4.84 26.58 9.50
CA ASP A 604 5.02 25.20 9.98
C ASP A 604 4.68 24.19 8.87
N ARG A 605 5.50 23.13 8.73
CA ARG A 605 5.25 22.07 7.74
C ARG A 605 4.13 21.12 8.14
N LYS A 606 3.74 21.12 9.43
CA LYS A 606 2.69 20.25 9.97
C LYS A 606 1.46 21.08 10.34
N PRO A 607 0.25 20.66 9.97
CA PRO A 607 -0.97 21.31 10.40
C PRO A 607 -1.14 21.23 11.93
N LYS A 608 -1.91 22.16 12.50
CA LYS A 608 -2.37 22.08 13.88
C LYS A 608 -3.46 21.00 13.98
N GLU A 609 -3.25 20.09 14.87
CA GLU A 609 -4.19 18.99 15.18
C GLU A 609 -4.94 19.31 16.49
N ARG A 610 -6.27 19.17 16.46
CA ARG A 610 -7.11 19.29 17.65
C ARG A 610 -8.07 18.10 17.71
N ARG A 611 -8.24 17.53 18.88
CA ARG A 611 -9.22 16.46 19.11
C ARG A 611 -10.57 17.06 19.45
N LYS A 612 -11.61 16.57 18.80
CA LYS A 612 -13.01 16.95 19.01
C LYS A 612 -13.84 15.71 19.32
N LEU A 613 -14.82 15.85 20.19
CA LEU A 613 -15.92 14.92 20.37
C LEU A 613 -17.12 15.49 19.64
N ALA A 614 -17.64 14.80 18.64
CA ALA A 614 -18.88 15.15 17.97
C ALA A 614 -19.92 14.03 18.11
N CYS A 615 -21.19 14.39 18.07
CA CYS A 615 -22.31 13.47 18.12
C CYS A 615 -23.44 13.96 17.22
N VAL A 616 -24.19 13.03 16.65
CA VAL A 616 -25.46 13.27 15.94
C VAL A 616 -26.53 12.29 16.41
N LEU A 617 -27.76 12.80 16.60
CA LEU A 617 -28.97 12.04 16.95
C LEU A 617 -30.03 12.35 15.90
N ALA A 618 -30.45 11.32 15.16
CA ALA A 618 -31.48 11.43 14.11
C ALA A 618 -32.56 10.36 14.32
N GLY A 619 -33.80 10.66 13.93
CA GLY A 619 -34.92 9.76 14.14
C GLY A 619 -35.50 9.83 15.55
N ALA A 620 -35.74 8.70 16.18
CA ALA A 620 -36.36 8.60 17.50
C ALA A 620 -35.50 7.78 18.47
N MET A 621 -35.70 7.98 19.77
CA MET A 621 -34.96 7.27 20.81
C MET A 621 -35.28 5.77 20.82
N ASP A 622 -36.55 5.43 20.63
CA ASP A 622 -37.06 4.07 20.66
C ASP A 622 -37.78 3.71 19.35
N ASP A 623 -37.78 2.43 19.02
CA ASP A 623 -38.64 1.91 17.95
C ASP A 623 -40.08 1.83 18.39
N LYS A 624 -41.02 1.94 17.44
CA LYS A 624 -42.42 1.84 17.69
C LYS A 624 -42.77 0.42 18.18
N GLY A 625 -43.26 0.34 19.41
CA GLY A 625 -43.67 -0.90 20.06
C GLY A 625 -45.13 -0.83 20.50
N TRP A 626 -45.64 -1.96 21.01
CA TRP A 626 -47.03 -2.03 21.56
C TRP A 626 -47.24 -1.19 22.84
N ASN A 627 -46.16 -0.89 23.55
CA ASN A 627 -46.13 -0.13 24.81
C ASN A 627 -45.25 1.13 24.74
N THR A 628 -44.73 1.47 23.53
CA THR A 628 -43.84 2.60 23.32
C THR A 628 -44.36 3.48 22.21
N ASP A 629 -44.54 4.76 22.50
CA ASP A 629 -44.85 5.79 21.51
C ASP A 629 -43.57 6.61 21.24
N PRO A 630 -42.89 6.36 20.11
CA PRO A 630 -41.59 6.97 19.83
C PRO A 630 -41.72 8.47 19.63
N ARG A 631 -40.91 9.26 20.32
CA ARG A 631 -40.75 10.68 20.06
C ARG A 631 -39.42 10.93 19.29
N ALA A 632 -39.43 11.87 18.38
CA ALA A 632 -38.22 12.32 17.72
C ALA A 632 -37.22 12.92 18.72
N PHE A 633 -35.92 12.76 18.42
CA PHE A 633 -34.88 13.45 19.17
C PHE A 633 -35.06 14.96 19.07
N ASP A 634 -34.79 15.65 20.17
CA ASP A 634 -34.79 17.10 20.26
C ASP A 634 -33.52 17.65 20.96
N PHE A 635 -33.46 18.97 21.06
CA PHE A 635 -32.35 19.67 21.73
C PHE A 635 -32.04 19.10 23.13
N PHE A 636 -33.06 18.67 23.89
CA PHE A 636 -32.85 18.21 25.27
C PHE A 636 -32.20 16.83 25.34
N ASP A 637 -32.32 16.01 24.31
CA ASP A 637 -31.61 14.72 24.24
C ASP A 637 -30.10 14.93 24.09
N GLY A 638 -29.66 15.79 23.17
CA GLY A 638 -28.26 16.17 23.03
C GLY A 638 -27.72 16.84 24.29
N LYS A 639 -28.50 17.75 24.89
CA LYS A 639 -28.14 18.38 26.17
C LYS A 639 -28.03 17.35 27.30
N GLY A 640 -28.91 16.36 27.36
CA GLY A 640 -28.91 15.29 28.36
C GLY A 640 -27.66 14.43 28.28
N ALA A 641 -27.21 14.10 27.07
CA ALA A 641 -25.95 13.40 26.83
C ALA A 641 -24.73 14.21 27.33
N LEU A 642 -24.74 15.54 27.07
CA LEU A 642 -23.70 16.45 27.59
C LEU A 642 -23.72 16.56 29.13
N GLU A 643 -24.88 16.60 29.75
CA GLU A 643 -25.04 16.59 31.21
C GLU A 643 -24.56 15.27 31.82
N ALA A 644 -24.74 14.13 31.15
CA ALA A 644 -24.21 12.84 31.56
C ALA A 644 -22.68 12.83 31.52
N ILE A 645 -22.07 13.33 30.42
CA ILE A 645 -20.62 13.51 30.30
C ILE A 645 -20.10 14.43 31.40
N ALA A 646 -20.73 15.59 31.58
CA ALA A 646 -20.33 16.57 32.59
C ALA A 646 -20.33 15.99 34.00
N ARG A 647 -21.33 15.18 34.32
CA ARG A 647 -21.48 14.48 35.62
C ARG A 647 -20.38 13.43 35.80
N GLU A 648 -20.09 12.63 34.78
CA GLU A 648 -19.07 11.57 34.86
C GLU A 648 -17.65 12.14 34.95
N LEU A 649 -17.39 13.24 34.24
CA LEU A 649 -16.12 13.95 34.29
C LEU A 649 -15.98 14.89 35.50
N ALA A 650 -17.03 15.02 36.33
CA ALA A 650 -17.12 15.96 37.44
C ALA A 650 -16.76 17.41 37.05
N LEU A 651 -17.27 17.86 35.90
CA LEU A 651 -16.98 19.21 35.37
C LEU A 651 -17.52 20.30 36.32
N PRO A 652 -16.72 21.33 36.64
CA PRO A 652 -17.16 22.39 37.55
C PRO A 652 -18.08 23.39 36.86
N LYS A 653 -19.14 23.85 37.53
CA LYS A 653 -20.01 24.99 37.14
C LYS A 653 -20.42 24.92 35.68
N VAL A 654 -21.00 23.80 35.26
CA VAL A 654 -21.52 23.62 33.89
C VAL A 654 -22.73 24.56 33.66
N ARG A 655 -22.71 25.23 32.54
CA ARG A 655 -23.73 26.16 32.10
C ARG A 655 -24.00 26.03 30.62
N PHE A 656 -25.23 26.34 30.20
CA PHE A 656 -25.66 26.39 28.81
C PHE A 656 -26.16 27.78 28.48
N LYS A 657 -25.49 28.47 27.54
CA LYS A 657 -25.81 29.81 27.08
C LYS A 657 -26.46 29.70 25.70
N ALA A 658 -27.64 30.25 25.52
CA ALA A 658 -28.33 30.26 24.22
C ALA A 658 -27.45 30.94 23.15
N LEU A 659 -27.37 30.33 21.96
CA LEU A 659 -26.73 30.89 20.79
C LEU A 659 -27.73 31.55 19.88
N SER A 660 -27.36 32.71 19.30
CA SER A 660 -28.17 33.38 18.30
C SER A 660 -28.01 32.75 16.92
N ALA A 661 -28.95 33.02 16.01
CA ALA A 661 -28.85 32.60 14.62
C ALA A 661 -27.60 33.21 13.91
N GLU A 662 -27.18 34.38 14.37
CA GLU A 662 -25.97 35.02 13.83
C GLU A 662 -24.69 34.32 14.33
N ASP A 663 -24.61 33.94 15.61
CA ASP A 663 -23.44 33.28 16.19
C ASP A 663 -23.30 31.83 15.70
N ALA A 664 -24.40 31.11 15.49
CA ALA A 664 -24.39 29.70 15.07
C ALA A 664 -25.38 29.45 13.90
N PRO A 665 -25.09 29.93 12.69
CA PRO A 665 -26.02 29.80 11.55
C PRO A 665 -26.22 28.36 11.07
N HIS A 666 -25.38 27.43 11.51
CA HIS A 666 -25.51 25.98 11.30
C HIS A 666 -26.57 25.32 12.19
N LEU A 667 -27.07 26.03 13.20
CA LEU A 667 -28.06 25.51 14.15
C LEU A 667 -29.41 26.18 13.97
N GLN A 668 -30.47 25.49 14.38
CA GLN A 668 -31.83 26.00 14.37
C GLN A 668 -32.01 27.10 15.44
N PRO A 669 -32.46 28.30 15.09
CA PRO A 669 -32.68 29.37 16.05
C PRO A 669 -33.62 28.94 17.19
N GLY A 670 -33.28 29.29 18.42
CA GLY A 670 -34.04 28.92 19.62
C GLY A 670 -33.84 27.49 20.13
N ARG A 671 -33.02 26.68 19.40
CA ARG A 671 -32.71 25.30 19.77
C ARG A 671 -31.19 25.06 19.73
N ALA A 672 -30.44 26.02 20.22
CA ALA A 672 -28.97 26.06 20.16
C ALA A 672 -28.38 26.66 21.44
N ALA A 673 -27.33 26.06 21.96
CA ALA A 673 -26.60 26.55 23.12
C ALA A 673 -25.11 26.25 23.07
N GLU A 674 -24.33 27.13 23.67
CA GLU A 674 -22.93 26.96 23.99
C GLU A 674 -22.82 26.32 25.40
N MET A 675 -21.99 25.29 25.53
CA MET A 675 -21.67 24.66 26.82
C MET A 675 -20.41 25.28 27.39
N LEU A 676 -20.46 25.72 28.65
CA LEU A 676 -19.33 26.28 29.40
C LEU A 676 -19.09 25.45 30.68
N SER A 677 -17.80 25.38 31.07
CA SER A 677 -17.40 24.79 32.35
C SER A 677 -16.20 25.55 32.90
N GLY A 678 -16.26 25.94 34.17
CA GLY A 678 -15.14 26.64 34.85
C GLY A 678 -14.79 28.03 34.26
N GLY A 679 -15.55 28.49 33.28
CA GLY A 679 -15.26 29.73 32.50
C GLY A 679 -14.77 29.45 31.07
N ASP A 680 -14.38 28.22 30.75
CA ASP A 680 -13.98 27.81 29.39
C ASP A 680 -15.23 27.47 28.58
N VAL A 681 -15.20 27.81 27.31
CA VAL A 681 -16.12 27.27 26.29
C VAL A 681 -15.68 25.84 25.98
N ILE A 682 -16.59 24.90 26.22
CA ILE A 682 -16.38 23.46 25.97
C ILE A 682 -16.77 23.09 24.54
N GLY A 683 -17.86 23.70 24.03
CA GLY A 683 -18.38 23.43 22.71
C GLY A 683 -19.82 23.90 22.57
N TRP A 684 -20.54 23.32 21.61
CA TRP A 684 -21.93 23.68 21.31
C TRP A 684 -22.83 22.45 21.20
N VAL A 685 -24.15 22.66 21.34
CA VAL A 685 -25.22 21.66 21.14
C VAL A 685 -26.41 22.34 20.51
N GLY A 686 -27.10 21.67 19.59
CA GLY A 686 -28.31 22.19 18.99
C GLY A 686 -28.95 21.27 17.97
N GLU A 687 -30.15 21.60 17.50
CA GLU A 687 -30.68 21.02 16.28
C GLU A 687 -29.97 21.68 15.08
N LEU A 688 -29.49 20.87 14.13
CA LEU A 688 -28.91 21.41 12.92
C LEU A 688 -29.94 22.13 12.07
N HIS A 689 -29.50 23.18 11.38
CA HIS A 689 -30.36 23.93 10.49
C HIS A 689 -30.89 23.00 9.37
N PRO A 690 -32.21 22.99 9.04
CA PRO A 690 -32.77 22.08 8.04
C PRO A 690 -32.05 22.13 6.68
N LEU A 691 -31.61 23.31 6.24
CA LEU A 691 -30.87 23.46 4.99
C LEU A 691 -29.47 22.80 5.06
N ALA A 692 -28.86 22.76 6.25
CA ALA A 692 -27.60 22.05 6.44
C ALA A 692 -27.81 20.53 6.39
N VAL A 693 -28.85 20.02 7.04
CA VAL A 693 -29.24 18.60 6.99
C VAL A 693 -29.51 18.15 5.55
N ALA A 694 -30.35 18.92 4.82
CA ALA A 694 -30.65 18.63 3.42
C ALA A 694 -29.45 18.68 2.47
N ALA A 695 -28.46 19.53 2.75
CA ALA A 695 -27.24 19.63 1.93
C ALA A 695 -26.34 18.37 2.00
N TYR A 696 -26.58 17.49 2.98
CA TYR A 696 -25.94 16.17 3.12
C TYR A 696 -26.86 15.00 2.76
N ASP A 697 -28.00 15.25 2.12
CA ASP A 697 -29.03 14.25 1.76
C ASP A 697 -29.56 13.48 2.98
N ALA A 698 -29.49 14.08 4.17
CA ALA A 698 -30.07 13.52 5.38
C ALA A 698 -31.52 14.05 5.59
N GLU A 699 -32.35 13.25 6.23
CA GLU A 699 -33.77 13.54 6.44
C GLU A 699 -34.10 13.81 7.91
N GLY A 700 -35.12 14.62 8.12
CA GLY A 700 -35.68 14.93 9.44
C GLY A 700 -34.82 15.87 10.29
N PRO A 701 -35.26 16.18 11.52
CA PRO A 701 -34.47 16.92 12.47
C PRO A 701 -33.25 16.07 12.93
N VAL A 702 -32.06 16.68 12.96
CA VAL A 702 -30.83 16.09 13.48
C VAL A 702 -30.32 16.97 14.62
N VAL A 703 -30.18 16.40 15.80
CA VAL A 703 -29.50 17.04 16.94
C VAL A 703 -28.02 16.73 16.86
N ALA A 704 -27.17 17.74 17.06
CA ALA A 704 -25.72 17.56 17.06
C ALA A 704 -25.07 18.35 18.21
N PHE A 705 -23.89 17.88 18.61
CA PHE A 705 -22.96 18.66 19.41
C PHE A 705 -21.53 18.40 18.98
N GLU A 706 -20.66 19.39 19.21
CA GLU A 706 -19.23 19.23 19.05
C GLU A 706 -18.48 19.91 20.20
N LEU A 707 -17.56 19.16 20.86
CA LEU A 707 -16.82 19.60 22.03
C LEU A 707 -15.32 19.55 21.79
N ASP A 708 -14.59 20.47 22.43
CA ASP A 708 -13.14 20.48 22.45
C ASP A 708 -12.60 19.54 23.54
N MET A 709 -11.89 18.46 23.11
CA MET A 709 -11.35 17.48 24.05
C MET A 709 -10.33 18.07 25.01
N ALA A 710 -9.51 19.02 24.55
CA ALA A 710 -8.52 19.67 25.41
C ALA A 710 -9.19 20.52 26.49
N ALA A 711 -10.31 21.17 26.18
CA ALA A 711 -11.10 21.91 27.16
C ALA A 711 -11.77 20.97 28.18
N LEU A 712 -12.29 19.81 27.74
CA LEU A 712 -12.80 18.75 28.62
C LEU A 712 -11.71 18.23 29.57
N GLU A 713 -10.54 17.88 29.04
CA GLU A 713 -9.41 17.35 29.79
C GLU A 713 -8.90 18.33 30.87
N ARG A 714 -8.85 19.65 30.56
CA ARG A 714 -8.45 20.67 31.52
C ARG A 714 -9.44 20.83 32.66
N ASN A 715 -10.74 20.68 32.38
CA ASN A 715 -11.81 20.90 33.36
C ASN A 715 -12.22 19.60 34.09
N ALA A 716 -11.89 18.42 33.55
CA ALA A 716 -12.22 17.14 34.16
C ALA A 716 -11.50 16.94 35.50
N ARG A 717 -12.21 16.42 36.48
CA ARG A 717 -11.64 16.03 37.78
C ARG A 717 -11.44 14.52 37.87
N PRO A 718 -10.36 14.04 38.43
CA PRO A 718 -10.07 12.60 38.50
C PRO A 718 -11.07 11.84 39.35
N ALA A 719 -11.58 12.45 40.40
CA ALA A 719 -12.58 11.90 41.31
C ALA A 719 -13.53 12.98 41.81
N ARG A 720 -14.71 12.58 42.22
CA ARG A 720 -15.62 13.45 42.97
C ARG A 720 -15.18 13.52 44.43
N ASP A 721 -15.38 14.69 45.03
CA ASP A 721 -15.21 14.82 46.49
C ASP A 721 -16.26 13.94 47.17
N TYR A 722 -15.82 13.27 48.22
CA TYR A 722 -16.74 12.51 49.08
C TYR A 722 -17.72 13.46 49.77
N VAL A 723 -18.99 13.12 49.73
CA VAL A 723 -20.05 13.81 50.43
C VAL A 723 -20.76 12.80 51.35
N ASP A 724 -20.82 13.11 52.62
CA ASP A 724 -21.47 12.26 53.61
C ASP A 724 -22.97 12.06 53.28
N VAL A 725 -23.49 10.87 53.60
CA VAL A 725 -24.92 10.60 53.50
C VAL A 725 -25.66 11.48 54.54
N PRO A 726 -26.66 12.23 54.11
CA PRO A 726 -27.44 13.08 55.06
C PRO A 726 -28.05 12.28 56.17
N GLN A 727 -27.84 12.70 57.40
CA GLN A 727 -28.37 12.04 58.60
C GLN A 727 -29.76 12.55 59.00
N PHE A 728 -30.17 13.72 58.49
CA PHE A 728 -31.47 14.36 58.78
C PHE A 728 -32.36 14.40 57.58
N PRO A 729 -33.67 14.27 57.73
CA PRO A 729 -34.61 14.29 56.59
C PRO A 729 -34.64 15.66 55.91
N GLY A 730 -34.80 15.65 54.56
CA GLY A 730 -35.11 16.87 53.80
C GLY A 730 -36.59 17.21 53.82
N VAL A 731 -36.90 18.48 53.65
CA VAL A 731 -38.29 18.98 53.50
C VAL A 731 -38.45 19.58 52.12
N GLU A 732 -39.46 19.13 51.40
CA GLU A 732 -39.73 19.58 50.03
C GLU A 732 -40.76 20.72 50.00
N ARG A 733 -40.58 21.68 49.13
CA ARG A 733 -41.52 22.77 48.79
C ARG A 733 -41.52 23.02 47.30
N ASP A 734 -42.71 23.19 46.72
CA ASP A 734 -42.84 23.54 45.34
C ASP A 734 -43.09 25.07 45.19
N ALA A 735 -42.56 25.64 44.12
CA ALA A 735 -42.80 27.04 43.76
C ALA A 735 -42.99 27.15 42.24
N ALA A 736 -44.13 27.70 41.84
CA ALA A 736 -44.41 27.98 40.43
C ALA A 736 -44.31 29.48 40.16
N PHE A 737 -43.50 29.85 39.13
CA PHE A 737 -43.26 31.25 38.76
C PHE A 737 -43.77 31.54 37.36
N VAL A 738 -44.66 32.53 37.24
CA VAL A 738 -45.03 33.09 35.94
C VAL A 738 -44.03 34.17 35.58
N VAL A 739 -43.40 34.01 34.40
CA VAL A 739 -42.36 34.91 33.91
C VAL A 739 -42.55 35.18 32.44
N ASP A 740 -41.92 36.25 31.94
CA ASP A 740 -41.86 36.54 30.51
C ASP A 740 -41.12 35.40 29.80
N GLU A 741 -41.48 35.05 28.55
CA GLU A 741 -40.87 33.96 27.77
C GLU A 741 -39.35 34.10 27.64
N ALA A 742 -38.82 35.34 27.61
CA ALA A 742 -37.40 35.62 27.54
C ALA A 742 -36.61 35.24 28.83
N VAL A 743 -37.27 35.03 29.97
CA VAL A 743 -36.60 34.65 31.21
C VAL A 743 -36.18 33.18 31.15
N THR A 744 -34.90 32.90 31.23
CA THR A 744 -34.37 31.53 31.18
C THR A 744 -34.54 30.82 32.52
N CYS A 745 -34.73 29.49 32.47
CA CYS A 745 -34.72 28.63 33.66
C CYS A 745 -33.42 28.78 34.47
N GLU A 746 -32.26 28.88 33.79
CA GLU A 746 -30.96 29.10 34.41
C GLU A 746 -30.96 30.35 35.32
N LYS A 747 -31.50 31.47 34.83
CA LYS A 747 -31.57 32.72 35.58
C LYS A 747 -32.37 32.56 36.88
N ILE A 748 -33.49 31.82 36.80
CA ILE A 748 -34.32 31.56 37.99
C ILE A 748 -33.57 30.64 38.95
N MET A 749 -33.01 29.52 38.45
CA MET A 749 -32.27 28.58 39.29
C MET A 749 -31.06 29.24 39.98
N GLN A 750 -30.29 30.10 39.29
CA GLN A 750 -29.21 30.87 39.89
C GLN A 750 -29.67 31.81 41.00
N CYS A 751 -30.81 32.48 40.80
CA CYS A 751 -31.44 33.31 41.83
C CYS A 751 -31.86 32.47 43.04
N MET A 752 -32.48 31.30 42.81
CA MET A 752 -32.88 30.36 43.87
C MET A 752 -31.64 29.88 44.67
N GLN A 753 -30.63 29.38 43.99
CA GLN A 753 -29.40 28.89 44.63
C GLN A 753 -28.72 29.98 45.46
N SER A 754 -28.64 31.21 44.91
CA SER A 754 -28.05 32.34 45.60
C SER A 754 -28.92 32.81 46.83
N ALA A 755 -30.24 32.60 46.75
CA ALA A 755 -31.20 33.01 47.76
C ALA A 755 -31.38 31.98 48.87
N GLY A 756 -31.32 30.66 48.55
CA GLY A 756 -31.62 29.56 49.43
C GLY A 756 -30.54 29.34 50.55
N GLY A 757 -29.33 29.90 50.34
CA GLY A 757 -28.25 29.82 51.33
C GLY A 757 -27.86 28.37 51.64
N LYS A 758 -27.50 28.13 52.91
CA LYS A 758 -27.01 26.79 53.36
C LYS A 758 -28.09 25.74 53.55
N LEU A 759 -29.36 26.16 53.60
CA LEU A 759 -30.46 25.22 53.81
C LEU A 759 -31.02 24.63 52.52
N LEU A 760 -30.85 25.29 51.39
CA LEU A 760 -31.31 24.78 50.08
C LEU A 760 -30.32 23.73 49.57
N GLU A 761 -30.74 22.46 49.57
CA GLU A 761 -29.94 21.33 49.10
C GLU A 761 -30.01 21.18 47.58
N SER A 762 -31.24 21.22 47.03
CA SER A 762 -31.45 21.02 45.60
C SER A 762 -32.62 21.82 45.05
N VAL A 763 -32.58 22.11 43.76
CA VAL A 763 -33.69 22.74 42.98
C VAL A 763 -33.88 21.91 41.74
N HIS A 764 -35.10 21.46 41.48
CA HIS A 764 -35.46 20.67 40.30
C HIS A 764 -36.65 21.34 39.56
N LEU A 765 -36.48 21.64 38.26
CA LEU A 765 -37.58 22.06 37.39
C LEU A 765 -38.35 20.80 36.99
N PHE A 766 -39.65 20.76 37.29
CA PHE A 766 -40.47 19.60 36.94
C PHE A 766 -41.61 19.92 35.97
N ASP A 767 -41.99 21.21 35.77
CA ASP A 767 -43.01 21.58 34.76
C ASP A 767 -42.74 22.96 34.15
N VAL A 768 -43.08 23.09 32.85
CA VAL A 768 -43.07 24.35 32.09
C VAL A 768 -44.37 24.44 31.31
N TYR A 769 -45.30 25.27 31.84
CA TYR A 769 -46.64 25.41 31.28
C TYR A 769 -46.78 26.72 30.51
N ARG A 770 -47.37 26.64 29.31
CA ARG A 770 -47.65 27.78 28.42
C ARG A 770 -49.11 27.74 28.02
N ASP A 771 -49.81 28.80 28.33
CA ASP A 771 -51.24 28.96 27.98
C ASP A 771 -51.56 30.45 27.99
N ALA A 772 -51.90 31.02 26.84
CA ALA A 772 -52.15 32.45 26.71
C ALA A 772 -53.34 32.95 27.57
N GLU A 773 -54.34 32.10 27.78
CA GLU A 773 -55.51 32.47 28.58
C GLU A 773 -55.27 32.40 30.08
N ARG A 774 -54.41 31.39 30.52
CA ARG A 774 -54.22 31.10 31.94
C ARG A 774 -52.94 31.70 32.54
N VAL A 775 -51.93 31.90 31.71
CA VAL A 775 -50.62 32.40 32.10
C VAL A 775 -50.36 33.81 31.57
N GLY A 776 -51.03 34.18 30.47
CA GLY A 776 -50.84 35.45 29.77
C GLY A 776 -50.02 35.31 28.48
N GLU A 777 -50.32 36.18 27.50
CA GLU A 777 -49.60 36.18 26.23
C GLU A 777 -48.14 36.57 26.42
N GLY A 778 -47.19 35.85 25.81
CA GLY A 778 -45.77 36.07 25.95
C GLY A 778 -45.15 35.65 27.30
N LYS A 779 -45.91 34.91 28.14
CA LYS A 779 -45.48 34.41 29.46
C LYS A 779 -45.50 32.88 29.51
N LYS A 780 -44.71 32.33 30.46
CA LYS A 780 -44.65 30.89 30.83
C LYS A 780 -44.65 30.72 32.33
N SER A 781 -45.24 29.64 32.80
CA SER A 781 -45.14 29.22 34.22
C SER A 781 -44.11 28.12 34.30
N MET A 782 -43.09 28.29 35.17
CA MET A 782 -42.08 27.28 35.49
C MET A 782 -42.25 26.84 36.94
N ALA A 783 -42.43 25.51 37.15
CA ALA A 783 -42.64 24.93 38.47
C ALA A 783 -41.37 24.18 38.95
N PHE A 784 -40.94 24.50 40.14
CA PHE A 784 -39.71 23.96 40.74
C PHE A 784 -40.02 23.25 42.06
N SER A 785 -39.39 22.10 42.27
CA SER A 785 -39.32 21.44 43.55
C SER A 785 -38.02 21.77 44.24
N LEU A 786 -38.07 22.24 45.46
CA LEU A 786 -36.94 22.69 46.26
C LEU A 786 -36.83 21.81 47.49
N THR A 787 -35.66 21.20 47.71
CA THR A 787 -35.35 20.40 48.90
C THR A 787 -34.55 21.24 49.87
N TYR A 788 -35.07 21.37 51.10
CA TYR A 788 -34.37 22.05 52.18
C TYR A 788 -33.87 21.04 53.22
N ARG A 789 -32.62 21.17 53.62
CA ARG A 789 -31.99 20.28 54.60
C ARG A 789 -30.91 21.04 55.44
N ALA A 790 -30.83 20.72 56.71
CA ALA A 790 -29.71 21.11 57.56
C ALA A 790 -28.78 19.90 57.79
N ALA A 791 -27.48 20.14 57.86
CA ALA A 791 -26.47 19.07 58.08
C ALA A 791 -26.43 18.57 59.54
N ASP A 792 -26.91 19.39 60.48
CA ASP A 792 -26.74 19.22 61.90
C ASP A 792 -28.03 18.93 62.67
N ARG A 793 -29.21 19.06 62.06
CA ARG A 793 -30.52 18.87 62.68
C ARG A 793 -31.68 18.66 61.69
N THR A 794 -32.81 18.18 62.20
CA THR A 794 -34.06 18.19 61.48
C THR A 794 -34.65 19.63 61.44
N LEU A 795 -35.07 20.11 60.27
CA LEU A 795 -35.66 21.40 60.11
C LEU A 795 -37.13 21.39 60.53
N THR A 796 -37.60 22.47 61.18
CA THR A 796 -39.03 22.71 61.43
C THR A 796 -39.73 23.29 60.21
N SER A 797 -41.03 23.07 60.09
CA SER A 797 -41.81 23.65 58.98
C SER A 797 -41.71 25.18 58.93
N GLU A 798 -41.72 25.84 60.07
CA GLU A 798 -41.58 27.31 60.17
C GLU A 798 -40.22 27.84 59.66
N GLU A 799 -39.12 27.10 59.91
CA GLU A 799 -37.79 27.46 59.42
C GLU A 799 -37.76 27.35 57.89
N VAL A 800 -38.36 26.27 57.32
CA VAL A 800 -38.39 26.01 55.89
C VAL A 800 -39.29 27.05 55.21
N ASP A 801 -40.50 27.33 55.74
CA ASP A 801 -41.43 28.30 55.15
C ASP A 801 -40.83 29.72 55.11
N LYS A 802 -40.12 30.14 56.16
CA LYS A 802 -39.38 31.42 56.20
C LYS A 802 -38.22 31.49 55.17
N ALA A 803 -37.47 30.39 55.00
CA ALA A 803 -36.42 30.31 54.02
C ALA A 803 -36.99 30.35 52.61
N HIS A 804 -38.10 29.64 52.36
CA HIS A 804 -38.84 29.56 51.09
C HIS A 804 -39.43 30.91 50.68
N GLU A 805 -40.13 31.61 51.58
CA GLU A 805 -40.71 32.96 51.35
C GLU A 805 -39.61 33.96 50.98
N LYS A 806 -38.48 33.94 51.69
CA LYS A 806 -37.34 34.80 51.37
C LYS A 806 -36.75 34.48 50.01
N LEU A 807 -36.66 33.21 49.59
CA LEU A 807 -36.21 32.78 48.28
C LEU A 807 -37.17 33.28 47.20
N VAL A 808 -38.47 33.02 47.34
CA VAL A 808 -39.51 33.46 46.40
C VAL A 808 -39.47 34.98 46.20
N THR A 809 -39.40 35.76 47.30
CA THR A 809 -39.31 37.22 47.26
C THR A 809 -38.12 37.69 46.49
N LYS A 810 -36.96 37.04 46.67
CA LYS A 810 -35.71 37.42 45.98
C LYS A 810 -35.75 37.06 44.51
N VAL A 811 -36.32 35.90 44.15
CA VAL A 811 -36.52 35.46 42.76
C VAL A 811 -37.44 36.46 42.05
N SER A 812 -38.58 36.75 42.63
CA SER A 812 -39.55 37.71 42.06
C SER A 812 -38.93 39.10 41.80
N LYS A 813 -38.18 39.64 42.74
CA LYS A 813 -37.46 40.90 42.56
C LYS A 813 -36.38 40.88 41.45
N ALA A 814 -35.66 39.78 41.31
CA ALA A 814 -34.52 39.65 40.38
C ALA A 814 -34.97 39.37 38.93
N THR A 815 -36.11 38.70 38.77
CA THR A 815 -36.57 38.20 37.47
C THR A 815 -37.89 38.78 36.98
N GLY A 816 -38.58 39.55 37.82
CA GLY A 816 -39.93 40.01 37.55
C GLY A 816 -41.00 38.90 37.64
N ALA A 817 -40.64 37.75 38.20
CA ALA A 817 -41.50 36.58 38.32
C ALA A 817 -42.64 36.80 39.29
N GLU A 818 -43.84 36.39 38.91
CA GLU A 818 -45.01 36.32 39.77
C GLU A 818 -45.22 34.90 40.26
N MET A 819 -45.32 34.69 41.58
CA MET A 819 -45.62 33.36 42.11
C MET A 819 -47.08 33.01 41.78
N ARG A 820 -47.27 31.85 41.16
CA ARG A 820 -48.60 31.29 40.91
C ARG A 820 -49.06 30.61 42.18
N ALA A 821 -50.21 31.04 42.67
CA ALA A 821 -50.85 30.45 43.88
C ALA A 821 -51.31 29.01 43.61
#